data_5c5dd51f4efcf2df74c2cd181859435c
#
_entry.id   5c5dd51f4efcf2df74c2cd181859435c
#
_cell.length_a   1.000
_cell.length_b   1.000
_cell.length_c   1.000
_cell.angle_alpha   90.00
_cell.angle_beta   90.00
_cell.angle_gamma   90.00
#
_symmetry.space_group_name_H-M   'P 1'
#
loop_
_entity.id
_entity.type
_entity.pdbx_description
1 polymer ?
#
loop_
_entity_poly.entity_id
_entity_poly.type
_entity_poly.pdbx_seq_one_letter_code
_entity_poly.pdbx_strand_id
1 'polypeptide(L)'
;TQQDKRLFSGAATKIDASKAKLDGVADVSRSLEGRAAGVSVQNVSGTFGTAPKIRVRGATSIYGSSKPLWVVDGVIMDDVSEVNADNLSSGDAATLISSAIAGLNADDIESFQILKDGSATSIYGARAMGGVIVVTTKKGKAGSNRISYTGEYTMRLRPSYSQFNIMNSQEQMGVYKEMAADGLFSFSRTLRAATSGIYGKMYNLINSYNASTGKFGLANTEDAMNAYLREAEMRNTNWFDELFTNSVSMNHSVSMSSGTDKAQYYTSFSFMDDPGWTEQSKVRRMTYSINANYNINKKVSLNLIGNTSYRKQRAPGSFNQEVDPTSGAVSRNFDINPFSYAMNASRALDPEAYYVRNYAPFNIHNELNNNFLDFDVLDMKVQAELKYKPITKLTLAVLGAYKFSTTTQASQVRERSNMAMAYRAMDDATIRDNNPWLYQDPDLPNSLKYSVLPQGGFYNETKYKMNSWDFRATASYNDVFNDRHIVNLYGGMEVNNIVRKQSAYDGVGMQYDMGYLPSYDYHYFKQAVEDGNLYYQLSNSYMRDVSFFGTANYSWKGRYAANFTTRYEGSNRLGKARSARWLPTWNVSGVWNVHEEPWFQQTFKNSLTHATLRASYSLTGDKPAITNSQVIIRSTNIWRPFAVDQESGLYISQFANKDLTYEK
;
A
#
# COMPACT_ATOMS: atom_id res chain seq x y z
N THR A 1 -22.77 -15.20 11.19
CA THR A 1 -23.97 -16.07 11.14
C THR A 1 -24.05 -16.72 9.77
N GLN A 2 -24.15 -18.04 9.71
CA GLN A 2 -24.52 -18.72 8.46
C GLN A 2 -26.03 -18.53 8.28
N GLN A 3 -26.42 -17.78 7.28
CA GLN A 3 -27.81 -17.62 6.86
C GLN A 3 -28.05 -18.30 5.53
N ASP A 4 -29.23 -18.90 5.37
CA ASP A 4 -29.68 -19.40 4.07
C ASP A 4 -29.72 -18.21 3.07
N LYS A 5 -29.13 -18.40 1.88
CA LYS A 5 -29.09 -17.38 0.83
C LYS A 5 -30.49 -16.86 0.45
N ARG A 6 -31.53 -17.68 0.62
CA ARG A 6 -32.95 -17.31 0.38
C ARG A 6 -33.47 -16.28 1.38
N LEU A 7 -32.92 -16.26 2.59
CA LEU A 7 -33.33 -15.37 3.67
C LEU A 7 -32.45 -14.12 3.77
N PHE A 8 -31.38 -14.07 2.99
CA PHE A 8 -30.43 -12.97 3.02
C PHE A 8 -30.83 -11.90 2.00
N SER A 9 -31.10 -10.71 2.49
CA SER A 9 -31.58 -9.57 1.68
C SER A 9 -30.45 -8.78 1.02
N GLY A 10 -29.22 -8.89 1.53
CA GLY A 10 -28.08 -8.13 1.06
C GLY A 10 -27.44 -8.66 -0.23
N ALA A 11 -26.73 -7.79 -0.94
CA ALA A 11 -25.90 -8.17 -2.07
C ALA A 11 -24.53 -8.68 -1.61
N ALA A 12 -24.36 -10.00 -1.67
CA ALA A 12 -23.09 -10.65 -1.34
C ALA A 12 -22.64 -11.58 -2.47
N THR A 13 -21.35 -11.62 -2.71
CA THR A 13 -20.72 -12.59 -3.63
C THR A 13 -19.74 -13.43 -2.84
N LYS A 14 -19.91 -14.77 -2.88
CA LYS A 14 -18.94 -15.71 -2.33
C LYS A 14 -18.09 -16.27 -3.46
N ILE A 15 -16.78 -16.30 -3.27
CA ILE A 15 -15.80 -16.81 -4.23
C ILE A 15 -14.94 -17.84 -3.48
N ASP A 16 -14.86 -19.04 -4.01
CA ASP A 16 -13.94 -20.04 -3.49
C ASP A 16 -12.50 -19.63 -3.80
N ALA A 17 -11.62 -19.68 -2.81
CA ALA A 17 -10.24 -19.21 -2.97
C ALA A 17 -9.49 -19.99 -4.06
N SER A 18 -9.76 -21.28 -4.22
CA SER A 18 -9.17 -22.11 -5.27
C SER A 18 -9.49 -21.64 -6.70
N LYS A 19 -10.63 -20.95 -6.89
CA LYS A 19 -11.03 -20.38 -8.17
C LYS A 19 -10.53 -18.95 -8.36
N ALA A 20 -10.18 -18.28 -7.28
CA ALA A 20 -9.72 -16.89 -7.28
C ALA A 20 -8.21 -16.76 -7.27
N LYS A 21 -7.48 -17.78 -6.81
CA LYS A 21 -6.02 -17.75 -6.70
C LYS A 21 -5.39 -17.34 -8.03
N LEU A 22 -4.49 -16.37 -7.97
CA LEU A 22 -3.62 -15.96 -9.07
C LEU A 22 -2.20 -16.41 -8.73
N ASP A 23 -1.65 -17.28 -9.55
CA ASP A 23 -0.31 -17.80 -9.37
C ASP A 23 0.73 -16.70 -9.61
N GLY A 24 1.80 -16.68 -8.84
CA GLY A 24 2.87 -15.67 -8.92
C GLY A 24 2.50 -14.29 -8.39
N VAL A 25 1.38 -14.14 -7.70
CA VAL A 25 0.96 -12.87 -7.11
C VAL A 25 1.15 -12.91 -5.60
N ALA A 26 1.98 -12.03 -5.05
CA ALA A 26 2.32 -11.99 -3.63
C ALA A 26 1.17 -11.51 -2.75
N ASP A 27 0.38 -10.55 -3.21
CA ASP A 27 -0.74 -10.00 -2.45
C ASP A 27 -2.05 -10.69 -2.86
N VAL A 28 -2.66 -11.34 -1.87
CA VAL A 28 -3.92 -12.08 -2.03
C VAL A 28 -5.07 -11.19 -2.47
N SER A 29 -5.04 -9.88 -2.19
CA SER A 29 -6.10 -8.94 -2.57
C SER A 29 -6.29 -8.84 -4.10
N ARG A 30 -5.23 -9.08 -4.87
CA ARG A 30 -5.28 -9.13 -6.35
C ARG A 30 -6.07 -10.32 -6.89
N SER A 31 -6.25 -11.36 -6.10
CA SER A 31 -7.05 -12.53 -6.48
C SER A 31 -8.53 -12.21 -6.76
N LEU A 32 -8.98 -11.01 -6.39
CA LEU A 32 -10.35 -10.55 -6.64
C LEU A 32 -10.52 -9.84 -7.99
N GLU A 33 -9.45 -9.60 -8.73
CA GLU A 33 -9.47 -8.91 -10.02
C GLU A 33 -10.31 -9.68 -11.05
N GLY A 34 -11.34 -9.01 -11.61
CA GLY A 34 -12.26 -9.63 -12.59
C GLY A 34 -13.16 -10.74 -12.05
N ARG A 35 -13.14 -11.04 -10.74
CA ARG A 35 -13.87 -12.19 -10.15
C ARG A 35 -15.23 -11.84 -9.56
N ALA A 36 -15.49 -10.57 -9.30
CA ALA A 36 -16.75 -10.14 -8.68
C ALA A 36 -17.32 -8.90 -9.37
N ALA A 37 -18.56 -8.99 -9.84
CA ALA A 37 -19.26 -7.84 -10.41
C ALA A 37 -19.33 -6.68 -9.39
N GLY A 38 -19.02 -5.45 -9.82
CA GLY A 38 -19.02 -4.26 -8.98
C GLY A 38 -17.81 -4.15 -8.02
N VAL A 39 -16.78 -4.97 -8.22
CA VAL A 39 -15.48 -4.83 -7.56
C VAL A 39 -14.45 -4.42 -8.60
N SER A 40 -13.84 -3.26 -8.40
CA SER A 40 -12.72 -2.78 -9.21
C SER A 40 -11.43 -3.00 -8.45
N VAL A 41 -10.49 -3.65 -9.08
CA VAL A 41 -9.12 -3.84 -8.58
C VAL A 41 -8.18 -3.16 -9.55
N GLN A 42 -7.49 -2.12 -9.12
CA GLN A 42 -6.58 -1.34 -9.93
C GLN A 42 -5.16 -1.45 -9.37
N ASN A 43 -4.25 -1.96 -10.17
CA ASN A 43 -2.83 -1.97 -9.82
C ASN A 43 -2.27 -0.54 -9.95
N VAL A 44 -1.68 -0.03 -8.88
CA VAL A 44 -1.20 1.36 -8.81
C VAL A 44 0.30 1.48 -9.08
N SER A 45 1.04 0.37 -9.04
CA SER A 45 2.48 0.33 -9.28
C SER A 45 2.88 -1.02 -9.88
N GLY A 46 3.94 -1.00 -10.70
CA GLY A 46 4.62 -2.21 -11.17
C GLY A 46 5.56 -2.82 -10.13
N THR A 47 5.80 -2.14 -9.01
CA THR A 47 6.66 -2.66 -7.94
C THR A 47 6.01 -3.88 -7.31
N PHE A 48 6.80 -4.94 -7.19
CA PHE A 48 6.32 -6.20 -6.63
C PHE A 48 5.85 -6.02 -5.18
N GLY A 49 4.69 -6.60 -4.85
CA GLY A 49 4.13 -6.54 -3.50
C GLY A 49 3.31 -5.28 -3.19
N THR A 50 3.17 -4.35 -4.14
CA THR A 50 2.30 -3.19 -3.97
C THR A 50 0.84 -3.61 -3.88
N ALA A 51 0.15 -3.17 -2.82
CA ALA A 51 -1.28 -3.42 -2.66
C ALA A 51 -2.09 -2.71 -3.75
N PRO A 52 -3.04 -3.40 -4.41
CA PRO A 52 -3.89 -2.77 -5.40
C PRO A 52 -4.92 -1.85 -4.75
N LYS A 53 -5.37 -0.85 -5.48
CA LYS A 53 -6.51 -0.03 -5.12
C LYS A 53 -7.80 -0.79 -5.38
N ILE A 54 -8.49 -1.19 -4.32
CA ILE A 54 -9.75 -1.94 -4.42
C ILE A 54 -10.91 -1.02 -4.09
N ARG A 55 -11.95 -1.05 -4.93
CA ARG A 55 -13.21 -0.34 -4.70
C ARG A 55 -14.38 -1.30 -4.90
N VAL A 56 -15.38 -1.20 -4.01
CA VAL A 56 -16.62 -1.94 -4.12
C VAL A 56 -17.75 -0.95 -4.42
N ARG A 57 -18.41 -1.10 -5.58
CA ARG A 57 -19.48 -0.19 -6.07
C ARG A 57 -19.09 1.28 -6.26
N GLY A 58 -17.80 1.58 -6.49
CA GLY A 58 -17.33 2.94 -6.80
C GLY A 58 -16.89 3.72 -5.56
N ALA A 59 -16.78 5.05 -5.70
CA ALA A 59 -16.44 5.94 -4.60
C ALA A 59 -17.70 6.27 -3.79
N THR A 60 -17.67 6.00 -2.50
CA THR A 60 -18.81 6.15 -1.59
C THR A 60 -18.65 7.30 -0.61
N SER A 61 -17.45 7.87 -0.52
CA SER A 61 -17.14 9.02 0.35
C SER A 61 -16.32 10.06 -0.42
N ILE A 62 -16.53 11.33 -0.09
CA ILE A 62 -15.76 12.47 -0.62
C ILE A 62 -14.51 12.67 0.23
N TYR A 63 -14.60 12.53 1.54
CA TYR A 63 -13.53 12.81 2.51
C TYR A 63 -12.96 11.56 3.16
N GLY A 64 -13.67 10.43 3.11
CA GLY A 64 -13.27 9.16 3.70
C GLY A 64 -12.50 8.25 2.75
N SER A 65 -11.98 7.17 3.31
CA SER A 65 -11.32 6.12 2.54
C SER A 65 -12.37 5.27 1.81
N SER A 66 -12.37 5.27 0.48
CA SER A 66 -13.20 4.34 -0.32
C SER A 66 -12.68 2.90 -0.31
N LYS A 67 -11.71 2.57 0.56
CA LYS A 67 -11.18 1.21 0.71
C LYS A 67 -12.22 0.30 1.35
N PRO A 68 -12.38 -0.96 0.88
CA PRO A 68 -13.21 -1.93 1.56
C PRO A 68 -12.58 -2.35 2.89
N LEU A 69 -13.42 -2.66 3.87
CA LEU A 69 -13.01 -3.21 5.14
C LEU A 69 -12.64 -4.68 4.99
N TRP A 70 -11.46 -5.07 5.44
CA TRP A 70 -11.04 -6.48 5.47
C TRP A 70 -11.38 -7.11 6.81
N VAL A 71 -12.00 -8.29 6.75
CA VAL A 71 -12.35 -9.09 7.94
C VAL A 71 -11.80 -10.50 7.75
N VAL A 72 -10.88 -10.94 8.59
CA VAL A 72 -10.27 -12.27 8.52
C VAL A 72 -10.70 -13.12 9.71
N ASP A 73 -11.45 -14.18 9.46
CA ASP A 73 -12.04 -15.07 10.47
C ASP A 73 -12.85 -14.33 11.54
N GLY A 74 -13.55 -13.28 11.09
CA GLY A 74 -14.40 -12.47 11.93
C GLY A 74 -13.70 -11.32 12.65
N VAL A 75 -12.39 -11.14 12.53
CA VAL A 75 -11.64 -10.02 13.10
C VAL A 75 -11.36 -8.99 12.02
N ILE A 76 -11.59 -7.71 12.32
CA ILE A 76 -11.30 -6.61 11.42
C ILE A 76 -9.78 -6.44 11.33
N MET A 77 -9.27 -6.35 10.09
CA MET A 77 -7.87 -6.11 9.81
C MET A 77 -7.66 -4.64 9.50
N ASP A 78 -6.74 -4.02 10.20
CA ASP A 78 -6.38 -2.63 10.03
C ASP A 78 -4.96 -2.53 9.47
N ASP A 79 -4.72 -1.52 8.62
CA ASP A 79 -3.41 -1.23 8.09
C ASP A 79 -2.47 -0.70 9.19
N VAL A 80 -1.21 -1.05 9.13
CA VAL A 80 -0.18 -0.57 10.06
C VAL A 80 0.05 0.94 9.93
N SER A 81 -0.10 1.46 8.71
CA SER A 81 -0.05 2.88 8.36
C SER A 81 -1.36 3.31 7.70
N GLU A 82 -1.86 4.49 8.06
CA GLU A 82 -3.00 5.10 7.39
C GLU A 82 -2.51 5.77 6.09
N VAL A 83 -2.70 5.11 4.96
CA VAL A 83 -2.33 5.62 3.63
C VAL A 83 -3.54 6.29 3.00
N ASN A 84 -3.36 7.54 2.57
CA ASN A 84 -4.40 8.31 1.90
C ASN A 84 -4.50 7.98 0.38
N ALA A 85 -5.47 8.59 -0.30
CA ALA A 85 -5.69 8.38 -1.72
C ALA A 85 -4.51 8.90 -2.59
N ASP A 86 -3.85 9.96 -2.13
CA ASP A 86 -2.72 10.59 -2.83
C ASP A 86 -1.49 9.68 -2.79
N ASN A 87 -1.15 9.12 -1.64
CA ASN A 87 -0.09 8.12 -1.52
C ASN A 87 -0.34 6.92 -2.44
N LEU A 88 -1.60 6.45 -2.54
CA LEU A 88 -1.96 5.35 -3.44
C LEU A 88 -1.85 5.72 -4.92
N SER A 89 -2.13 6.97 -5.28
CA SER A 89 -2.05 7.44 -6.67
C SER A 89 -0.64 7.77 -7.09
N SER A 90 0.19 8.28 -6.18
CA SER A 90 1.60 8.63 -6.43
C SER A 90 2.53 7.41 -6.45
N GLY A 91 2.08 6.24 -5.99
CA GLY A 91 2.93 5.05 -5.86
C GLY A 91 4.00 5.19 -4.78
N ASP A 92 3.69 5.94 -3.72
CA ASP A 92 4.55 6.13 -2.55
C ASP A 92 4.99 4.79 -1.95
N ALA A 93 6.18 4.76 -1.38
CA ALA A 93 6.75 3.61 -0.68
C ALA A 93 5.84 3.05 0.43
N ALA A 94 5.03 3.91 1.07
CA ALA A 94 4.02 3.50 2.05
C ALA A 94 2.97 2.52 1.47
N THR A 95 2.75 2.51 0.15
CA THR A 95 1.84 1.56 -0.49
C THR A 95 2.32 0.12 -0.41
N LEU A 96 3.64 -0.10 -0.28
CA LEU A 96 4.25 -1.43 -0.14
C LEU A 96 3.98 -2.07 1.23
N ILE A 97 3.55 -1.28 2.20
CA ILE A 97 3.28 -1.71 3.58
C ILE A 97 1.80 -1.60 3.97
N SER A 98 0.94 -1.08 3.09
CA SER A 98 -0.43 -0.69 3.41
C SER A 98 -1.48 -1.79 3.23
N SER A 99 -1.09 -3.02 2.93
CA SER A 99 -2.04 -4.13 2.80
C SER A 99 -2.16 -4.91 4.10
N ALA A 100 -3.29 -4.77 4.78
CA ALA A 100 -3.61 -5.49 6.03
C ALA A 100 -3.64 -7.03 5.87
N ILE A 101 -3.69 -7.52 4.64
CA ILE A 101 -3.76 -8.97 4.33
C ILE A 101 -2.54 -9.49 3.55
N ALA A 102 -1.53 -8.65 3.29
CA ALA A 102 -0.32 -9.06 2.57
C ALA A 102 0.44 -10.21 3.26
N GLY A 103 0.24 -10.36 4.56
CA GLY A 103 0.79 -11.45 5.38
C GLY A 103 0.08 -12.80 5.23
N LEU A 104 -1.07 -12.88 4.55
CA LEU A 104 -1.79 -14.12 4.37
C LEU A 104 -1.22 -14.93 3.19
N ASN A 105 -1.11 -16.25 3.37
CA ASN A 105 -0.85 -17.14 2.25
C ASN A 105 -2.16 -17.49 1.53
N ALA A 106 -2.19 -17.39 0.20
CA ALA A 106 -3.36 -17.72 -0.61
C ALA A 106 -3.81 -19.17 -0.41
N ASP A 107 -2.87 -20.09 -0.17
CA ASP A 107 -3.17 -21.49 0.06
C ASP A 107 -3.89 -21.78 1.39
N ASP A 108 -3.87 -20.84 2.34
CA ASP A 108 -4.57 -20.96 3.62
C ASP A 108 -6.00 -20.44 3.57
N ILE A 109 -6.40 -19.79 2.48
CA ILE A 109 -7.73 -19.22 2.35
C ILE A 109 -8.70 -20.27 1.80
N GLU A 110 -9.87 -20.35 2.41
CA GLU A 110 -10.99 -21.18 1.95
C GLU A 110 -11.90 -20.39 1.00
N SER A 111 -12.27 -19.17 1.37
CA SER A 111 -13.19 -18.36 0.58
C SER A 111 -13.11 -16.87 0.89
N PHE A 112 -13.51 -16.08 -0.13
CA PHE A 112 -13.81 -14.65 0.01
C PHE A 112 -15.33 -14.45 -0.04
N GLN A 113 -15.85 -13.58 0.80
CA GLN A 113 -17.23 -13.13 0.72
C GLN A 113 -17.23 -11.60 0.66
N ILE A 114 -17.76 -11.04 -0.42
CA ILE A 114 -17.78 -9.61 -0.65
C ILE A 114 -19.19 -9.10 -0.37
N LEU A 115 -19.31 -8.23 0.64
CA LEU A 115 -20.54 -7.57 1.06
C LEU A 115 -20.57 -6.19 0.41
N LYS A 116 -21.61 -5.92 -0.40
CA LYS A 116 -21.59 -4.80 -1.34
C LYS A 116 -22.55 -3.67 -0.99
N ASP A 117 -23.60 -3.92 -0.26
CA ASP A 117 -24.64 -2.93 0.05
C ASP A 117 -24.85 -2.75 1.55
N GLY A 118 -25.58 -1.70 1.92
CA GLY A 118 -25.84 -1.36 3.30
C GLY A 118 -26.55 -2.48 4.07
N SER A 119 -27.37 -3.31 3.42
CA SER A 119 -28.03 -4.43 4.09
C SER A 119 -27.06 -5.53 4.51
N ALA A 120 -26.00 -5.71 3.74
CA ALA A 120 -24.94 -6.68 4.04
C ALA A 120 -23.85 -6.11 4.97
N THR A 121 -23.60 -4.80 4.93
CA THR A 121 -22.46 -4.16 5.60
C THR A 121 -22.83 -3.47 6.92
N SER A 122 -24.13 -3.16 7.18
CA SER A 122 -24.58 -2.40 8.36
C SER A 122 -24.11 -2.96 9.71
N ILE A 123 -23.90 -4.29 9.80
CA ILE A 123 -23.39 -4.91 11.01
C ILE A 123 -21.95 -4.51 11.34
N TYR A 124 -21.17 -4.07 10.33
CA TYR A 124 -19.78 -3.60 10.50
C TYR A 124 -19.68 -2.10 10.73
N GLY A 125 -20.81 -1.36 10.66
CA GLY A 125 -20.93 0.05 11.01
C GLY A 125 -20.28 1.00 10.02
N ALA A 126 -19.87 2.16 10.53
CA ALA A 126 -19.35 3.27 9.74
C ALA A 126 -18.10 2.94 8.92
N ARG A 127 -17.28 2.00 9.35
CA ARG A 127 -16.07 1.56 8.60
C ARG A 127 -16.37 0.75 7.35
N ALA A 128 -17.61 0.35 7.13
CA ALA A 128 -18.03 -0.55 6.08
C ALA A 128 -18.69 0.15 4.87
N MET A 129 -18.65 1.48 4.81
CA MET A 129 -19.26 2.25 3.73
C MET A 129 -18.63 1.91 2.36
N GLY A 130 -17.32 1.68 2.31
CA GLY A 130 -16.60 1.22 1.11
C GLY A 130 -16.80 -0.26 0.76
N GLY A 131 -17.71 -0.98 1.45
CA GLY A 131 -17.90 -2.42 1.32
C GLY A 131 -17.08 -3.23 2.34
N VAL A 132 -17.35 -4.54 2.42
CA VAL A 132 -16.62 -5.45 3.31
C VAL A 132 -16.18 -6.70 2.54
N ILE A 133 -14.93 -7.07 2.71
CA ILE A 133 -14.38 -8.31 2.17
C ILE A 133 -14.05 -9.23 3.35
N VAL A 134 -14.84 -10.29 3.48
CA VAL A 134 -14.65 -11.30 4.53
C VAL A 134 -13.82 -12.44 3.98
N VAL A 135 -12.70 -12.71 4.61
CA VAL A 135 -11.78 -13.81 4.31
C VAL A 135 -12.01 -14.91 5.35
N THR A 136 -12.24 -16.12 4.89
CA THR A 136 -12.32 -17.30 5.75
C THR A 136 -11.11 -18.19 5.49
N THR A 137 -10.36 -18.53 6.54
CA THR A 137 -9.22 -19.44 6.43
C THR A 137 -9.65 -20.90 6.53
N LYS A 138 -8.81 -21.81 6.02
CA LYS A 138 -9.01 -23.26 6.06
C LYS A 138 -9.05 -23.76 7.50
N LYS A 139 -9.87 -24.78 7.73
CA LYS A 139 -10.05 -25.44 9.03
C LYS A 139 -9.74 -26.93 8.92
N GLY A 140 -9.40 -27.52 10.05
CA GLY A 140 -9.33 -28.97 10.16
C GLY A 140 -10.69 -29.63 9.93
N LYS A 141 -10.70 -30.83 9.40
CA LYS A 141 -11.92 -31.64 9.16
C LYS A 141 -11.89 -32.89 9.98
N ALA A 142 -13.01 -33.25 10.61
CA ALA A 142 -13.16 -34.51 11.32
C ALA A 142 -13.00 -35.69 10.35
N GLY A 143 -12.35 -36.78 10.79
CA GLY A 143 -12.13 -37.98 10.00
C GLY A 143 -11.10 -37.86 8.89
N SER A 144 -10.36 -36.73 8.81
CA SER A 144 -9.30 -36.55 7.81
C SER A 144 -7.94 -36.38 8.46
N ASN A 145 -6.94 -37.10 7.93
CA ASN A 145 -5.52 -36.85 8.20
C ASN A 145 -4.83 -36.65 6.87
N ARG A 146 -4.59 -35.39 6.52
CA ARG A 146 -4.02 -35.04 5.23
C ARG A 146 -2.87 -34.05 5.39
N ILE A 147 -1.74 -34.41 4.82
CA ILE A 147 -0.62 -33.52 4.58
C ILE A 147 -0.64 -33.15 3.11
N SER A 148 -0.50 -31.87 2.81
CA SER A 148 -0.46 -31.34 1.45
C SER A 148 0.77 -30.48 1.29
N TYR A 149 1.47 -30.67 0.18
CA TYR A 149 2.55 -29.81 -0.26
C TYR A 149 2.15 -29.18 -1.61
N THR A 150 2.35 -27.87 -1.71
CA THR A 150 2.16 -27.11 -2.95
C THR A 150 3.48 -26.40 -3.26
N GLY A 151 4.06 -26.70 -4.41
CA GLY A 151 5.20 -25.98 -4.98
C GLY A 151 4.72 -25.19 -6.19
N GLU A 152 4.95 -23.88 -6.19
CA GLU A 152 4.56 -22.98 -7.26
C GLU A 152 5.79 -22.26 -7.79
N TYR A 153 5.98 -22.32 -9.09
CA TYR A 153 7.07 -21.67 -9.79
C TYR A 153 6.50 -20.77 -10.88
N THR A 154 6.78 -19.49 -10.80
CA THR A 154 6.27 -18.52 -11.76
C THR A 154 7.44 -17.86 -12.46
N MET A 155 7.51 -18.04 -13.77
CA MET A 155 8.52 -17.41 -14.63
C MET A 155 7.98 -16.08 -15.14
N ARG A 156 8.77 -15.01 -14.98
CA ARG A 156 8.54 -13.70 -15.59
C ARG A 156 9.61 -13.46 -16.65
N LEU A 157 9.13 -13.22 -17.86
CA LEU A 157 10.01 -12.88 -19.00
C LEU A 157 10.25 -11.38 -19.02
N ARG A 158 11.44 -10.99 -19.46
CA ARG A 158 11.77 -9.58 -19.71
C ARG A 158 10.76 -8.95 -20.67
N PRO A 159 10.42 -7.65 -20.50
CA PRO A 159 9.70 -6.92 -21.53
C PRO A 159 10.55 -6.81 -22.80
N SER A 160 9.91 -6.55 -23.93
CA SER A 160 10.59 -6.33 -25.21
C SER A 160 10.07 -5.07 -25.88
N TYR A 161 10.95 -4.31 -26.52
CA TYR A 161 10.55 -3.14 -27.31
C TYR A 161 9.58 -3.47 -28.45
N SER A 162 9.49 -4.73 -28.89
CA SER A 162 8.50 -5.15 -29.86
C SER A 162 7.05 -4.99 -29.37
N GLN A 163 6.84 -4.83 -28.06
CA GLN A 163 5.53 -4.62 -27.44
C GLN A 163 5.15 -3.13 -27.36
N PHE A 164 6.07 -2.23 -27.67
CA PHE A 164 5.91 -0.78 -27.51
C PHE A 164 6.28 -0.04 -28.79
N ASN A 165 5.56 1.04 -29.09
CA ASN A 165 5.86 1.90 -30.22
C ASN A 165 6.87 2.99 -29.80
N ILE A 166 8.17 2.61 -29.70
CA ILE A 166 9.26 3.48 -29.27
C ILE A 166 10.33 3.49 -30.34
N MET A 167 10.83 4.67 -30.68
CA MET A 167 11.91 4.87 -31.65
C MET A 167 13.17 4.08 -31.29
N ASN A 168 13.80 3.48 -32.26
CA ASN A 168 15.14 2.91 -32.13
C ASN A 168 16.22 4.02 -32.15
N SER A 169 17.49 3.67 -31.98
CA SER A 169 18.57 4.67 -31.93
C SER A 169 18.74 5.42 -33.26
N GLN A 170 18.54 4.76 -34.40
CA GLN A 170 18.66 5.37 -35.72
C GLN A 170 17.58 6.43 -35.94
N GLU A 171 16.33 6.12 -35.59
CA GLU A 171 15.23 7.05 -35.69
C GLU A 171 15.39 8.24 -34.72
N GLN A 172 15.87 8.00 -33.51
CA GLN A 172 16.15 9.06 -32.54
C GLN A 172 17.30 9.96 -32.99
N MET A 173 18.38 9.38 -33.52
CA MET A 173 19.51 10.17 -34.04
C MET A 173 19.13 10.97 -35.28
N GLY A 174 18.18 10.48 -36.09
CA GLY A 174 17.59 11.23 -37.18
C GLY A 174 16.91 12.51 -36.70
N VAL A 175 16.05 12.41 -35.66
CA VAL A 175 15.42 13.56 -35.03
C VAL A 175 16.47 14.51 -34.43
N TYR A 176 17.47 13.98 -33.73
CA TYR A 176 18.54 14.81 -33.16
C TYR A 176 19.36 15.54 -34.20
N LYS A 177 19.57 14.93 -35.36
CA LYS A 177 20.24 15.59 -36.48
C LYS A 177 19.43 16.78 -37.01
N GLU A 178 18.13 16.64 -37.16
CA GLU A 178 17.23 17.76 -37.52
C GLU A 178 17.28 18.88 -36.48
N MET A 179 17.18 18.52 -35.21
CA MET A 179 17.29 19.49 -34.09
C MET A 179 18.65 20.19 -34.07
N ALA A 180 19.74 19.49 -34.45
CA ALA A 180 21.06 20.08 -34.54
C ALA A 180 21.16 21.06 -35.72
N ALA A 181 20.57 20.73 -36.88
CA ALA A 181 20.48 21.63 -38.02
C ALA A 181 19.72 22.93 -37.72
N ASP A 182 18.68 22.84 -36.87
CA ASP A 182 17.92 23.99 -36.36
C ASP A 182 18.68 24.76 -35.25
N GLY A 183 19.90 24.36 -34.92
CA GLY A 183 20.75 25.01 -33.91
C GLY A 183 20.36 24.74 -32.47
N LEU A 184 19.48 23.78 -32.20
CA LEU A 184 19.04 23.42 -30.84
C LEU A 184 20.17 22.75 -30.04
N PHE A 185 21.05 22.03 -30.70
CA PHE A 185 22.23 21.36 -30.10
C PHE A 185 23.57 22.06 -30.47
N SER A 186 23.54 23.40 -30.62
CA SER A 186 24.80 24.16 -30.79
C SER A 186 25.64 24.08 -29.51
N PHE A 187 26.96 24.23 -29.65
CA PHE A 187 27.91 24.22 -28.53
C PHE A 187 27.48 25.16 -27.40
N SER A 188 27.09 26.40 -27.76
CA SER A 188 26.67 27.40 -26.75
C SER A 188 25.42 27.01 -25.96
N ARG A 189 24.51 26.24 -26.54
CA ARG A 189 23.30 25.74 -25.87
C ARG A 189 23.56 24.48 -25.04
N THR A 190 24.46 23.62 -25.49
CA THR A 190 24.82 22.38 -24.82
C THR A 190 25.90 22.54 -23.76
N LEU A 191 26.60 23.68 -23.72
CA LEU A 191 27.71 23.95 -22.80
C LEU A 191 27.30 23.81 -21.34
N ARG A 192 26.11 24.24 -20.97
CA ARG A 192 25.56 24.12 -19.60
C ARG A 192 25.24 22.68 -19.21
N ALA A 193 25.04 21.82 -20.20
CA ALA A 193 24.76 20.39 -20.03
C ALA A 193 25.92 19.53 -20.50
N ALA A 194 27.14 19.99 -20.30
CA ALA A 194 28.41 19.59 -20.96
C ALA A 194 28.63 18.09 -21.15
N THR A 195 28.06 17.21 -20.33
CA THR A 195 28.17 15.75 -20.48
C THR A 195 26.77 15.09 -20.53
N SER A 196 25.72 15.88 -20.68
CA SER A 196 24.36 15.39 -20.79
C SER A 196 24.02 15.08 -22.25
N GLY A 197 23.67 13.83 -22.51
CA GLY A 197 23.32 13.36 -23.84
C GLY A 197 24.53 13.22 -24.81
N ILE A 198 24.22 12.83 -26.05
CA ILE A 198 25.22 12.47 -27.04
C ILE A 198 25.96 13.69 -27.55
N TYR A 199 25.24 14.73 -27.93
CA TYR A 199 25.85 15.98 -28.42
C TYR A 199 26.65 16.72 -27.34
N GLY A 200 26.15 16.75 -26.10
CA GLY A 200 26.87 17.34 -24.98
C GLY A 200 28.19 16.63 -24.72
N LYS A 201 28.21 15.29 -24.70
CA LYS A 201 29.45 14.50 -24.58
C LYS A 201 30.39 14.72 -25.76
N MET A 202 29.89 14.76 -26.98
CA MET A 202 30.67 15.04 -28.17
C MET A 202 31.42 16.38 -28.04
N TYR A 203 30.73 17.45 -27.71
CA TYR A 203 31.33 18.77 -27.52
C TYR A 203 32.31 18.82 -26.35
N ASN A 204 32.03 18.10 -25.28
CA ASN A 204 32.95 17.98 -24.15
C ASN A 204 34.24 17.28 -24.57
N LEU A 205 34.16 16.19 -25.34
CA LEU A 205 35.33 15.47 -25.85
C LEU A 205 36.20 16.33 -26.80
N ILE A 206 35.56 17.14 -27.64
CA ILE A 206 36.25 18.09 -28.54
C ILE A 206 37.08 19.12 -27.75
N ASN A 207 36.59 19.51 -26.55
CA ASN A 207 37.22 20.52 -25.71
C ASN A 207 38.12 19.93 -24.61
N SER A 208 38.13 18.61 -24.43
CA SER A 208 38.90 17.93 -23.39
C SER A 208 40.28 17.56 -23.91
N TYR A 209 41.32 18.31 -23.47
CA TYR A 209 42.71 18.02 -23.81
C TYR A 209 43.35 17.10 -22.77
N ASN A 210 43.91 16.00 -23.22
CA ASN A 210 44.68 15.08 -22.38
C ASN A 210 46.18 15.40 -22.50
N ALA A 211 46.73 16.00 -21.45
CA ALA A 211 48.14 16.40 -21.43
C ALA A 211 49.12 15.21 -21.52
N SER A 212 48.73 14.03 -21.04
CA SER A 212 49.59 12.82 -21.11
C SER A 212 49.69 12.24 -22.50
N THR A 213 48.68 12.36 -23.33
CA THR A 213 48.64 11.86 -24.70
C THR A 213 48.88 12.94 -25.75
N GLY A 214 48.84 14.22 -25.36
CA GLY A 214 48.97 15.38 -26.27
C GLY A 214 47.78 15.52 -27.23
N LYS A 215 46.63 14.92 -26.95
CA LYS A 215 45.49 14.88 -27.87
C LYS A 215 44.20 15.34 -27.18
N PHE A 216 43.28 15.88 -27.96
CA PHE A 216 41.90 16.07 -27.55
C PHE A 216 41.15 14.72 -27.55
N GLY A 217 40.09 14.62 -26.73
CA GLY A 217 39.28 13.41 -26.65
C GLY A 217 38.57 13.08 -27.97
N LEU A 218 38.24 14.08 -28.76
CA LEU A 218 37.70 13.96 -30.12
C LEU A 218 38.31 15.08 -30.99
N ALA A 219 38.68 14.77 -32.23
CA ALA A 219 39.12 15.81 -33.16
C ALA A 219 37.95 16.74 -33.54
N ASN A 220 38.20 18.05 -33.56
CA ASN A 220 37.22 19.04 -33.96
C ASN A 220 37.16 19.11 -35.52
N THR A 221 36.78 18.01 -36.13
CA THR A 221 36.54 17.88 -37.56
C THR A 221 35.19 17.27 -37.83
N GLU A 222 34.55 17.64 -38.93
CA GLU A 222 33.25 17.13 -39.31
C GLU A 222 33.23 15.59 -39.40
N ASP A 223 34.26 15.00 -39.99
CA ASP A 223 34.39 13.54 -40.11
C ASP A 223 34.45 12.85 -38.74
N ALA A 224 35.20 13.39 -37.79
CA ALA A 224 35.33 12.81 -36.46
C ALA A 224 34.01 12.95 -35.66
N MET A 225 33.32 14.10 -35.77
CA MET A 225 32.00 14.31 -35.16
C MET A 225 30.97 13.38 -35.77
N ASN A 226 30.91 13.25 -37.10
CA ASN A 226 29.99 12.34 -37.77
C ASN A 226 30.29 10.88 -37.44
N ALA A 227 31.53 10.46 -37.30
CA ALA A 227 31.89 9.11 -36.86
C ALA A 227 31.39 8.81 -35.44
N TYR A 228 31.53 9.76 -34.50
CA TYR A 228 31.03 9.65 -33.13
C TYR A 228 29.49 9.57 -33.08
N LEU A 229 28.80 10.42 -33.85
CA LEU A 229 27.31 10.40 -33.90
C LEU A 229 26.80 9.12 -34.57
N ARG A 230 27.52 8.58 -35.59
CA ARG A 230 27.16 7.32 -36.21
C ARG A 230 27.32 6.12 -35.27
N GLU A 231 28.31 6.15 -34.40
CA GLU A 231 28.43 5.12 -33.35
C GLU A 231 27.18 5.08 -32.44
N ALA A 232 26.70 6.25 -32.03
CA ALA A 232 25.46 6.37 -31.25
C ALA A 232 24.22 5.94 -32.04
N GLU A 233 24.14 6.24 -33.34
CA GLU A 233 23.07 5.80 -34.22
C GLU A 233 22.97 4.27 -34.32
N MET A 234 24.10 3.60 -34.37
CA MET A 234 24.20 2.13 -34.52
C MET A 234 24.08 1.37 -33.23
N ARG A 235 24.14 2.02 -32.07
CA ARG A 235 24.18 1.38 -30.74
C ARG A 235 22.92 0.59 -30.40
N ASN A 236 21.75 1.17 -30.59
CA ASN A 236 20.47 0.55 -30.39
C ASN A 236 20.29 -0.15 -29.01
N THR A 237 20.66 0.55 -27.93
CA THR A 237 20.61 0.02 -26.57
C THR A 237 19.24 -0.54 -26.24
N ASN A 238 19.21 -1.77 -25.75
CA ASN A 238 18.00 -2.40 -25.27
C ASN A 238 17.90 -2.28 -23.74
N TRP A 239 17.32 -1.18 -23.25
CA TRP A 239 17.22 -0.94 -21.83
C TRP A 239 16.39 -1.99 -21.07
N PHE A 240 15.52 -2.75 -21.75
CA PHE A 240 14.87 -3.88 -21.12
C PHE A 240 15.84 -5.05 -20.88
N ASP A 241 16.79 -5.27 -21.77
CA ASP A 241 17.81 -6.30 -21.56
C ASP A 241 18.83 -5.90 -20.50
N GLU A 242 19.13 -4.60 -20.40
CA GLU A 242 20.03 -4.04 -19.40
C GLU A 242 19.44 -4.06 -17.98
N LEU A 243 18.17 -3.71 -17.82
CA LEU A 243 17.57 -3.44 -16.52
C LEU A 243 16.70 -4.58 -15.98
N PHE A 244 16.31 -5.53 -16.84
CA PHE A 244 15.40 -6.61 -16.46
C PHE A 244 16.01 -7.97 -16.72
N THR A 245 15.69 -8.91 -15.83
CA THR A 245 16.10 -10.30 -15.95
C THR A 245 14.90 -11.22 -16.06
N ASN A 246 15.04 -12.33 -16.77
CA ASN A 246 14.09 -13.41 -16.65
C ASN A 246 14.20 -13.98 -15.24
N SER A 247 13.13 -13.91 -14.48
CA SER A 247 13.12 -14.32 -13.08
C SER A 247 12.14 -15.45 -12.83
N VAL A 248 12.51 -16.33 -11.91
CA VAL A 248 11.64 -17.41 -11.42
C VAL A 248 11.37 -17.14 -9.95
N SER A 249 10.13 -16.81 -9.62
CA SER A 249 9.67 -16.78 -8.24
C SER A 249 9.19 -18.15 -7.82
N MET A 250 9.41 -18.49 -6.56
CA MET A 250 8.97 -19.77 -5.99
C MET A 250 8.20 -19.56 -4.70
N ASN A 251 7.16 -20.35 -4.52
CA ASN A 251 6.38 -20.40 -3.29
C ASN A 251 6.15 -21.87 -2.91
N HIS A 252 6.64 -22.25 -1.74
CA HIS A 252 6.50 -23.59 -1.18
C HIS A 252 5.57 -23.51 0.03
N SER A 253 4.51 -24.30 0.02
CA SER A 253 3.53 -24.35 1.10
C SER A 253 3.32 -25.79 1.54
N VAL A 254 3.48 -26.04 2.83
CA VAL A 254 3.16 -27.30 3.47
C VAL A 254 2.00 -27.07 4.43
N SER A 255 0.96 -27.88 4.33
CA SER A 255 -0.17 -27.81 5.25
C SER A 255 -0.58 -29.19 5.74
N MET A 256 -1.04 -29.23 6.99
CA MET A 256 -1.59 -30.42 7.62
C MET A 256 -3.00 -30.11 8.10
N SER A 257 -3.95 -30.95 7.71
CA SER A 257 -5.32 -30.99 8.22
C SER A 257 -5.59 -32.31 8.87
N SER A 258 -5.97 -32.28 10.13
CA SER A 258 -6.28 -33.48 10.91
C SER A 258 -7.45 -33.19 11.85
N GLY A 259 -8.19 -34.21 12.24
CA GLY A 259 -9.22 -34.02 13.23
C GLY A 259 -10.06 -35.25 13.57
N THR A 260 -10.62 -35.16 14.75
CA THR A 260 -11.68 -36.00 15.26
C THR A 260 -12.94 -35.13 15.49
N ASP A 261 -14.02 -35.73 15.93
CA ASP A 261 -15.24 -34.99 16.33
C ASP A 261 -14.99 -34.05 17.51
N LYS A 262 -13.98 -34.36 18.34
CA LYS A 262 -13.64 -33.52 19.51
C LYS A 262 -12.62 -32.45 19.20
N ALA A 263 -11.68 -32.69 18.29
CA ALA A 263 -10.59 -31.74 18.00
C ALA A 263 -10.26 -31.76 16.52
N GLN A 264 -10.14 -30.58 15.92
CA GLN A 264 -9.84 -30.42 14.52
C GLN A 264 -8.73 -29.37 14.38
N TYR A 265 -7.70 -29.69 13.61
CA TYR A 265 -6.50 -28.87 13.46
C TYR A 265 -6.19 -28.65 11.99
N TYR A 266 -5.88 -27.42 11.65
CA TYR A 266 -5.22 -27.04 10.41
C TYR A 266 -3.97 -26.24 10.76
N THR A 267 -2.85 -26.60 10.19
CA THR A 267 -1.62 -25.82 10.32
C THR A 267 -0.93 -25.77 8.96
N SER A 268 -0.27 -24.66 8.68
CA SER A 268 0.50 -24.47 7.46
C SER A 268 1.76 -23.65 7.72
N PHE A 269 2.75 -23.90 6.88
CA PHE A 269 3.95 -23.09 6.75
C PHE A 269 4.19 -22.82 5.28
N SER A 270 4.52 -21.58 4.91
CA SER A 270 4.94 -21.26 3.56
C SER A 270 6.22 -20.43 3.53
N PHE A 271 6.99 -20.64 2.48
CA PHE A 271 8.17 -19.87 2.14
C PHE A 271 8.07 -19.41 0.69
N MET A 272 8.18 -18.11 0.48
CA MET A 272 8.22 -17.48 -0.84
C MET A 272 9.54 -16.75 -1.02
N ASP A 273 10.21 -16.99 -2.13
CA ASP A 273 11.36 -16.22 -2.58
C ASP A 273 11.11 -15.73 -4.01
N ASP A 274 11.14 -14.43 -4.16
CA ASP A 274 10.99 -13.75 -5.43
C ASP A 274 12.20 -12.86 -5.65
N PRO A 275 13.11 -13.21 -6.57
CA PRO A 275 14.29 -12.41 -6.85
C PRO A 275 13.98 -11.08 -7.54
N GLY A 276 12.70 -10.83 -7.87
CA GLY A 276 12.29 -9.63 -8.57
C GLY A 276 12.51 -9.71 -10.07
N TRP A 277 12.14 -8.64 -10.74
CA TRP A 277 12.24 -8.50 -12.20
C TRP A 277 13.39 -7.60 -12.64
N THR A 278 13.87 -6.77 -11.72
CA THR A 278 14.96 -5.83 -11.93
C THR A 278 16.03 -6.02 -10.87
N GLU A 279 17.23 -5.51 -11.12
CA GLU A 279 18.27 -5.42 -10.10
C GLU A 279 17.72 -4.71 -8.84
N GLN A 280 18.17 -5.13 -7.66
CA GLN A 280 17.76 -4.59 -6.35
C GLN A 280 16.25 -4.72 -6.06
N SER A 281 15.52 -5.55 -6.81
CA SER A 281 14.15 -5.92 -6.46
C SER A 281 14.12 -7.33 -5.92
N LYS A 282 13.70 -7.50 -4.66
CA LYS A 282 13.66 -8.83 -4.02
C LYS A 282 12.62 -8.88 -2.93
N VAL A 283 11.88 -9.99 -2.87
CA VAL A 283 10.93 -10.25 -1.78
C VAL A 283 11.13 -11.66 -1.25
N ARG A 284 11.24 -11.78 0.07
CA ARG A 284 11.17 -13.07 0.79
C ARG A 284 10.08 -12.98 1.85
N ARG A 285 9.23 -14.00 1.91
CA ARG A 285 8.15 -14.07 2.89
C ARG A 285 8.06 -15.47 3.48
N MET A 286 7.93 -15.52 4.79
CA MET A 286 7.61 -16.73 5.55
C MET A 286 6.26 -16.51 6.22
N THR A 287 5.36 -17.48 6.14
CA THR A 287 4.08 -17.43 6.84
C THR A 287 3.87 -18.70 7.65
N TYR A 288 3.22 -18.53 8.78
CA TYR A 288 2.75 -19.64 9.62
C TYR A 288 1.30 -19.39 9.99
N SER A 289 0.48 -20.42 9.87
CA SER A 289 -0.94 -20.39 10.22
C SER A 289 -1.33 -21.62 11.03
N ILE A 290 -2.15 -21.39 12.04
CA ILE A 290 -2.78 -22.46 12.83
C ILE A 290 -4.25 -22.12 13.06
N ASN A 291 -5.13 -23.11 12.90
CA ASN A 291 -6.53 -23.03 13.24
C ASN A 291 -6.90 -24.34 13.98
N ALA A 292 -7.16 -24.22 15.26
CA ALA A 292 -7.50 -25.33 16.14
C ALA A 292 -8.91 -25.14 16.70
N ASN A 293 -9.79 -26.09 16.46
CA ASN A 293 -11.13 -26.12 17.03
C ASN A 293 -11.24 -27.32 17.99
N TYR A 294 -11.64 -27.04 19.21
CA TYR A 294 -11.78 -28.04 20.26
C TYR A 294 -13.20 -28.03 20.84
N ASN A 295 -13.94 -29.12 20.66
CA ASN A 295 -15.26 -29.32 21.26
C ASN A 295 -15.07 -29.94 22.65
N ILE A 296 -15.04 -29.07 23.69
CA ILE A 296 -14.85 -29.48 25.09
C ILE A 296 -15.96 -30.45 25.49
N ASN A 297 -17.18 -30.10 25.11
CA ASN A 297 -18.36 -30.96 25.22
C ASN A 297 -19.42 -30.55 24.18
N LYS A 298 -20.60 -31.17 24.17
CA LYS A 298 -21.69 -30.87 23.23
C LYS A 298 -22.19 -29.41 23.29
N LYS A 299 -21.91 -28.68 24.39
CA LYS A 299 -22.37 -27.32 24.61
C LYS A 299 -21.26 -26.27 24.49
N VAL A 300 -20.00 -26.64 24.70
CA VAL A 300 -18.87 -25.72 24.75
C VAL A 300 -17.82 -26.09 23.71
N SER A 301 -17.46 -25.13 22.88
CA SER A 301 -16.32 -25.25 21.95
C SER A 301 -15.39 -24.04 22.03
N LEU A 302 -14.11 -24.30 21.84
CA LEU A 302 -13.04 -23.30 21.79
C LEU A 302 -12.39 -23.36 20.41
N ASN A 303 -12.28 -22.21 19.76
CA ASN A 303 -11.53 -22.05 18.51
C ASN A 303 -10.36 -21.12 18.74
N LEU A 304 -9.16 -21.57 18.35
CA LEU A 304 -7.91 -20.81 18.42
C LEU A 304 -7.36 -20.62 17.01
N ILE A 305 -7.04 -19.38 16.64
CA ILE A 305 -6.46 -19.05 15.35
C ILE A 305 -5.22 -18.20 15.57
N GLY A 306 -4.11 -18.59 14.94
CA GLY A 306 -2.86 -17.84 14.91
C GLY A 306 -2.37 -17.69 13.47
N ASN A 307 -1.98 -16.48 13.11
CA ASN A 307 -1.35 -16.20 11.83
C ASN A 307 -0.12 -15.32 12.08
N THR A 308 0.99 -15.66 11.47
CA THR A 308 2.24 -14.88 11.53
C THR A 308 2.85 -14.80 10.14
N SER A 309 3.34 -13.64 9.77
CA SER A 309 4.06 -13.41 8.53
C SER A 309 5.28 -12.56 8.79
N TYR A 310 6.40 -12.98 8.23
CA TYR A 310 7.63 -12.21 8.19
C TYR A 310 8.04 -11.99 6.74
N ARG A 311 8.21 -10.73 6.34
CA ARG A 311 8.57 -10.34 4.98
C ARG A 311 9.76 -9.41 5.00
N LYS A 312 10.78 -9.75 4.20
CA LYS A 312 11.85 -8.85 3.78
C LYS A 312 11.66 -8.49 2.32
N GLN A 313 11.78 -7.20 2.02
CA GLN A 313 11.64 -6.71 0.66
C GLN A 313 12.68 -5.64 0.40
N ARG A 314 13.24 -5.64 -0.82
CA ARG A 314 14.02 -4.55 -1.36
C ARG A 314 13.37 -4.04 -2.63
N ALA A 315 13.40 -2.75 -2.85
CA ALA A 315 12.90 -2.08 -4.05
C ALA A 315 13.87 -0.93 -4.42
N PRO A 316 13.94 -0.54 -5.71
CA PRO A 316 14.64 0.68 -6.11
C PRO A 316 14.13 1.89 -5.34
N GLY A 317 15.04 2.77 -4.92
CA GLY A 317 14.70 3.99 -4.21
C GLY A 317 14.05 5.01 -5.13
N SER A 318 13.11 5.79 -4.60
CA SER A 318 12.61 7.01 -5.22
C SER A 318 12.41 8.05 -4.13
N PHE A 319 12.85 9.28 -4.39
CA PHE A 319 12.79 10.37 -3.43
C PHE A 319 11.98 11.54 -3.99
N ASN A 320 11.41 12.34 -3.06
CA ASN A 320 10.73 13.60 -3.32
C ASN A 320 9.69 13.51 -4.45
N GLN A 321 8.57 12.90 -4.13
CA GLN A 321 7.37 13.00 -4.94
C GLN A 321 6.60 14.26 -4.52
N GLU A 322 6.54 15.22 -5.42
CA GLU A 322 5.66 16.36 -5.28
C GLU A 322 4.43 16.16 -6.15
N VAL A 323 3.27 16.23 -5.54
CA VAL A 323 1.99 16.21 -6.27
C VAL A 323 1.54 17.64 -6.47
N ASP A 324 1.45 18.07 -7.71
CA ASP A 324 0.82 19.36 -8.05
C ASP A 324 -0.67 19.30 -7.65
N PRO A 325 -1.11 20.15 -6.70
CA PRO A 325 -2.48 20.12 -6.21
C PRO A 325 -3.51 20.52 -7.28
N THR A 326 -3.08 21.19 -8.35
CA THR A 326 -3.96 21.67 -9.43
C THR A 326 -4.11 20.64 -10.54
N SER A 327 -3.02 20.05 -10.99
CA SER A 327 -3.01 19.11 -12.12
C SER A 327 -2.99 17.64 -11.69
N GLY A 328 -2.67 17.34 -10.40
CA GLY A 328 -2.42 16.01 -9.92
C GLY A 328 -1.13 15.37 -10.48
N ALA A 329 -0.31 16.15 -11.20
CA ALA A 329 0.94 15.68 -11.75
C ALA A 329 1.96 15.38 -10.63
N VAL A 330 2.65 14.26 -10.74
CA VAL A 330 3.69 13.85 -9.80
C VAL A 330 5.05 14.16 -10.42
N SER A 331 5.85 15.02 -9.78
CA SER A 331 7.24 15.25 -10.13
C SER A 331 8.18 14.45 -9.25
N ARG A 332 9.27 13.93 -9.85
CA ARG A 332 10.28 13.11 -9.18
C ARG A 332 11.67 13.51 -9.65
N ASN A 333 12.39 14.20 -8.81
CA ASN A 333 13.72 14.71 -9.16
C ASN A 333 14.76 13.60 -9.34
N PHE A 334 14.68 12.54 -8.54
CA PHE A 334 15.64 11.42 -8.55
C PHE A 334 14.95 10.08 -8.86
N ASP A 335 13.98 10.09 -9.79
CA ASP A 335 13.30 8.85 -10.20
C ASP A 335 14.27 7.90 -10.91
N ILE A 336 14.36 6.68 -10.37
CA ILE A 336 15.16 5.58 -10.91
C ILE A 336 14.30 4.34 -11.18
N ASN A 337 13.00 4.53 -11.42
CA ASN A 337 12.11 3.42 -11.77
C ASN A 337 12.61 2.77 -13.07
N PRO A 338 13.03 1.48 -13.04
CA PRO A 338 13.65 0.83 -14.21
C PRO A 338 12.72 0.76 -15.43
N PHE A 339 11.43 0.56 -15.20
CA PHE A 339 10.47 0.49 -16.31
C PHE A 339 10.26 1.87 -16.96
N SER A 340 10.08 2.91 -16.14
CA SER A 340 9.99 4.27 -16.64
C SER A 340 11.26 4.68 -17.37
N TYR A 341 12.43 4.28 -16.85
CA TYR A 341 13.71 4.56 -17.50
C TYR A 341 13.81 3.87 -18.86
N ALA A 342 13.49 2.58 -18.95
CA ALA A 342 13.52 1.83 -20.21
C ALA A 342 12.58 2.41 -21.27
N MET A 343 11.42 2.93 -20.84
CA MET A 343 10.44 3.55 -21.74
C MET A 343 10.83 4.94 -22.25
N ASN A 344 11.59 5.70 -21.47
CA ASN A 344 11.85 7.12 -21.75
C ASN A 344 13.32 7.45 -22.07
N ALA A 345 14.26 6.55 -21.74
CA ALA A 345 15.67 6.77 -22.04
C ALA A 345 15.98 6.58 -23.52
N SER A 346 16.86 7.43 -24.04
CA SER A 346 17.31 7.30 -25.43
C SER A 346 18.06 5.99 -25.64
N ARG A 347 17.71 5.27 -26.69
CA ARG A 347 18.38 4.04 -27.09
C ARG A 347 19.72 4.26 -27.79
N ALA A 348 20.06 5.52 -28.05
CA ALA A 348 21.38 5.91 -28.54
C ALA A 348 22.42 6.12 -27.43
N LEU A 349 21.99 6.11 -26.14
CA LEU A 349 22.90 6.22 -24.99
C LEU A 349 23.64 4.92 -24.73
N ASP A 350 24.89 5.06 -24.28
CA ASP A 350 25.75 3.97 -23.85
C ASP A 350 25.41 3.57 -22.41
N PRO A 351 25.02 2.32 -22.11
CA PRO A 351 24.64 1.89 -20.77
C PRO A 351 25.78 1.92 -19.75
N GLU A 352 27.03 1.80 -20.20
CA GLU A 352 28.21 1.85 -19.34
C GLU A 352 28.68 3.28 -19.05
N ALA A 353 28.24 4.26 -19.84
CA ALA A 353 28.68 5.62 -19.71
C ALA A 353 27.93 6.41 -18.63
N TYR A 354 28.65 7.31 -17.96
CA TYR A 354 28.05 8.32 -17.13
C TYR A 354 27.68 9.56 -17.94
N TYR A 355 26.49 10.07 -17.68
CA TYR A 355 25.96 11.34 -18.19
C TYR A 355 25.72 12.28 -17.01
N VAL A 356 25.41 13.54 -17.24
CA VAL A 356 25.04 14.47 -16.20
C VAL A 356 23.51 14.50 -16.05
N ARG A 357 23.03 14.29 -14.82
CA ARG A 357 21.66 14.51 -14.41
C ARG A 357 21.71 15.18 -13.04
N ASN A 358 20.87 16.17 -12.80
CA ASN A 358 20.85 16.88 -11.52
C ASN A 358 22.22 17.44 -11.11
N TYR A 359 22.96 18.02 -12.06
CA TYR A 359 24.33 18.59 -11.88
C TYR A 359 25.41 17.58 -11.49
N ALA A 360 25.12 16.29 -11.44
CA ALA A 360 26.03 15.24 -11.01
C ALA A 360 26.07 14.07 -11.99
N PRO A 361 27.15 13.26 -12.00
CA PRO A 361 27.23 12.05 -12.81
C PRO A 361 26.07 11.10 -12.53
N PHE A 362 25.50 10.56 -13.59
CA PHE A 362 24.38 9.63 -13.56
C PHE A 362 24.63 8.43 -14.45
N ASN A 363 24.45 7.24 -13.90
CA ASN A 363 24.35 5.98 -14.63
C ASN A 363 23.29 5.14 -13.92
N ILE A 364 22.35 4.57 -14.66
CA ILE A 364 21.18 3.89 -14.05
C ILE A 364 21.58 2.65 -13.23
N HIS A 365 22.58 1.87 -13.69
CA HIS A 365 23.07 0.72 -12.94
C HIS A 365 23.72 1.14 -11.63
N ASN A 366 24.52 2.22 -11.67
CA ASN A 366 25.09 2.80 -10.45
C ASN A 366 24.00 3.26 -9.48
N GLU A 367 22.93 3.90 -10.00
CA GLU A 367 21.83 4.37 -9.16
C GLU A 367 21.07 3.22 -8.49
N LEU A 368 20.71 2.17 -9.24
CA LEU A 368 20.02 1.01 -8.69
C LEU A 368 20.84 0.32 -7.58
N ASN A 369 22.17 0.34 -7.67
CA ASN A 369 23.05 -0.25 -6.67
C ASN A 369 23.34 0.67 -5.47
N ASN A 370 23.09 1.96 -5.60
CA ASN A 370 23.41 2.95 -4.56
C ASN A 370 22.18 3.68 -3.99
N ASN A 371 20.97 3.38 -4.48
CA ASN A 371 19.74 4.01 -4.02
C ASN A 371 18.59 3.00 -4.01
N PHE A 372 18.21 2.53 -2.83
CA PHE A 372 17.20 1.50 -2.67
C PHE A 372 16.46 1.62 -1.33
N LEU A 373 15.30 0.96 -1.27
CA LEU A 373 14.45 0.87 -0.09
C LEU A 373 14.45 -0.56 0.43
N ASP A 374 14.71 -0.73 1.71
CA ASP A 374 14.57 -2.00 2.42
C ASP A 374 13.36 -1.95 3.36
N PHE A 375 12.60 -3.05 3.35
CA PHE A 375 11.44 -3.24 4.23
C PHE A 375 11.61 -4.53 5.02
N ASP A 376 11.45 -4.43 6.34
CA ASP A 376 11.29 -5.54 7.25
C ASP A 376 9.90 -5.46 7.86
N VAL A 377 9.04 -6.46 7.60
CA VAL A 377 7.64 -6.47 8.03
C VAL A 377 7.36 -7.73 8.81
N LEU A 378 6.88 -7.58 10.04
CA LEU A 378 6.37 -8.66 10.87
C LEU A 378 4.91 -8.38 11.24
N ASP A 379 4.04 -9.30 10.87
CA ASP A 379 2.62 -9.29 11.25
C ASP A 379 2.29 -10.54 12.05
N MET A 380 1.57 -10.37 13.15
CA MET A 380 1.09 -11.45 14.00
C MET A 380 -0.34 -11.19 14.45
N LYS A 381 -1.19 -12.19 14.32
CA LYS A 381 -2.56 -12.20 14.85
C LYS A 381 -2.79 -13.46 15.65
N VAL A 382 -3.30 -13.34 16.86
CA VAL A 382 -3.77 -14.45 17.70
C VAL A 382 -5.20 -14.17 18.11
N GLN A 383 -6.05 -15.17 18.02
CA GLN A 383 -7.48 -15.05 18.26
C GLN A 383 -7.99 -16.28 19.01
N ALA A 384 -8.86 -16.08 19.98
CA ALA A 384 -9.58 -17.13 20.68
C ALA A 384 -11.08 -16.83 20.68
N GLU A 385 -11.89 -17.82 20.34
CA GLU A 385 -13.35 -17.72 20.37
C GLU A 385 -13.93 -18.88 21.21
N LEU A 386 -14.60 -18.56 22.28
CA LEU A 386 -15.34 -19.49 23.11
C LEU A 386 -16.82 -19.42 22.76
N LYS A 387 -17.43 -20.55 22.40
CA LYS A 387 -18.86 -20.68 22.13
C LYS A 387 -19.52 -21.58 23.19
N TYR A 388 -20.65 -21.10 23.69
CA TYR A 388 -21.49 -21.83 24.64
C TYR A 388 -22.92 -21.94 24.10
N LYS A 389 -23.42 -23.18 24.00
CA LYS A 389 -24.80 -23.51 23.56
C LYS A 389 -25.59 -24.04 24.74
N PRO A 390 -26.24 -23.19 25.57
CA PRO A 390 -27.04 -23.65 26.67
C PRO A 390 -28.21 -24.53 26.19
N ILE A 391 -28.81 -24.14 25.07
CA ILE A 391 -29.82 -24.90 24.34
C ILE A 391 -29.50 -24.94 22.86
N THR A 392 -30.07 -25.82 22.09
CA THR A 392 -29.77 -26.00 20.65
C THR A 392 -30.05 -24.74 19.82
N LYS A 393 -31.00 -23.91 20.26
CA LYS A 393 -31.47 -22.70 19.57
C LYS A 393 -30.66 -21.44 19.91
N LEU A 394 -29.94 -21.43 21.05
CA LEU A 394 -29.21 -20.26 21.55
C LEU A 394 -27.69 -20.57 21.57
N THR A 395 -26.93 -19.70 20.92
CA THR A 395 -25.46 -19.71 20.97
C THR A 395 -24.95 -18.39 21.53
N LEU A 396 -24.18 -18.46 22.60
CA LEU A 396 -23.42 -17.34 23.14
C LEU A 396 -21.96 -17.50 22.69
N ALA A 397 -21.32 -16.45 22.27
CA ALA A 397 -19.92 -16.49 21.87
C ALA A 397 -19.16 -15.27 22.38
N VAL A 398 -17.92 -15.52 22.85
CA VAL A 398 -16.96 -14.47 23.24
C VAL A 398 -15.70 -14.67 22.41
N LEU A 399 -15.28 -13.63 21.76
CA LEU A 399 -14.08 -13.59 20.94
C LEU A 399 -13.12 -12.53 21.48
N GLY A 400 -11.85 -12.92 21.64
CA GLY A 400 -10.75 -12.01 21.90
C GLY A 400 -9.69 -12.18 20.82
N ALA A 401 -9.16 -11.07 20.30
CA ALA A 401 -8.06 -11.11 19.33
C ALA A 401 -7.00 -10.05 19.67
N TYR A 402 -5.75 -10.42 19.44
CA TYR A 402 -4.62 -9.50 19.53
C TYR A 402 -3.86 -9.51 18.22
N LYS A 403 -3.54 -8.31 17.71
CA LYS A 403 -2.75 -8.11 16.50
C LYS A 403 -1.54 -7.25 16.84
N PHE A 404 -0.41 -7.68 16.36
CA PHE A 404 0.85 -6.96 16.43
C PHE A 404 1.44 -6.86 15.04
N SER A 405 1.77 -5.64 14.61
CA SER A 405 2.49 -5.40 13.37
C SER A 405 3.62 -4.43 13.60
N THR A 406 4.77 -4.73 13.03
CA THR A 406 5.90 -3.81 12.99
C THR A 406 6.51 -3.82 11.60
N THR A 407 6.80 -2.62 11.11
CA THR A 407 7.43 -2.41 9.82
C THR A 407 8.56 -1.41 9.98
N THR A 408 9.75 -1.79 9.53
CA THR A 408 10.87 -0.87 9.33
C THR A 408 11.03 -0.64 7.85
N GLN A 409 10.98 0.62 7.44
CA GLN A 409 11.30 1.09 6.09
C GLN A 409 12.61 1.87 6.20
N ALA A 410 13.66 1.37 5.55
CA ALA A 410 14.96 2.02 5.49
C ALA A 410 15.26 2.43 4.04
N SER A 411 15.44 3.72 3.84
CA SER A 411 15.89 4.28 2.56
C SER A 411 17.38 4.51 2.63
N GLN A 412 18.12 3.91 1.72
CA GLN A 412 19.57 3.98 1.65
C GLN A 412 20.01 4.65 0.35
N VAL A 413 20.56 5.83 0.47
CA VAL A 413 21.16 6.59 -0.63
C VAL A 413 22.64 6.70 -0.34
N ARG A 414 23.45 5.89 -1.02
CA ARG A 414 24.90 5.81 -0.77
C ARG A 414 25.63 6.99 -1.39
N GLU A 415 26.85 7.21 -0.94
CA GLU A 415 27.68 8.37 -1.29
C GLU A 415 27.97 8.53 -2.79
N ARG A 416 27.92 7.41 -3.56
CA ARG A 416 28.18 7.38 -5.02
C ARG A 416 26.92 7.50 -5.87
N SER A 417 25.75 7.70 -5.24
CA SER A 417 24.52 7.92 -5.98
C SER A 417 24.49 9.32 -6.60
N ASN A 418 23.77 9.48 -7.70
CA ASN A 418 23.53 10.79 -8.32
C ASN A 418 22.90 11.77 -7.32
N MET A 419 21.97 11.29 -6.47
CA MET A 419 21.34 12.12 -5.45
C MET A 419 22.37 12.67 -4.46
N ALA A 420 23.21 11.83 -3.85
CA ALA A 420 24.23 12.29 -2.91
C ALA A 420 25.26 13.21 -3.58
N MET A 421 25.61 12.93 -4.83
CA MET A 421 26.54 13.76 -5.61
C MET A 421 25.91 15.08 -6.03
N ALA A 422 24.61 15.15 -6.30
CA ALA A 422 23.89 16.38 -6.62
C ALA A 422 23.92 17.39 -5.45
N TYR A 423 23.77 16.89 -4.22
CA TYR A 423 23.90 17.72 -2.99
C TYR A 423 25.31 18.25 -2.75
N ARG A 424 26.32 17.78 -3.50
CA ARG A 424 27.71 18.24 -3.43
C ARG A 424 28.17 18.98 -4.67
N ALA A 425 27.36 18.98 -5.73
CA ALA A 425 27.74 19.56 -7.02
C ALA A 425 27.87 21.10 -6.92
N MET A 426 29.10 21.58 -6.78
CA MET A 426 29.46 22.99 -6.67
C MET A 426 30.82 23.29 -7.31
N ASP A 427 31.23 22.46 -8.30
CA ASP A 427 32.57 22.50 -8.91
C ASP A 427 32.88 23.82 -9.61
N ASP A 428 31.85 24.48 -10.14
CA ASP A 428 31.97 25.83 -10.72
C ASP A 428 30.86 26.76 -10.23
N ALA A 429 31.04 28.07 -10.45
CA ALA A 429 30.09 29.09 -10.02
C ALA A 429 28.70 28.91 -10.65
N THR A 430 28.64 28.47 -11.92
CA THR A 430 27.37 28.29 -12.62
C THR A 430 26.57 27.13 -12.04
N ILE A 431 27.22 26.01 -11.76
CA ILE A 431 26.62 24.84 -11.11
C ILE A 431 26.17 25.24 -9.70
N ARG A 432 27.09 25.80 -8.91
CA ARG A 432 26.80 26.21 -7.52
C ARG A 432 25.59 27.13 -7.41
N ASP A 433 25.55 28.17 -8.23
CA ASP A 433 24.51 29.20 -8.11
C ASP A 433 23.13 28.71 -8.58
N ASN A 434 23.10 27.76 -9.54
CA ASN A 434 21.86 27.19 -10.08
C ASN A 434 21.44 25.89 -9.41
N ASN A 435 22.29 25.24 -8.60
CA ASN A 435 21.95 24.00 -7.94
C ASN A 435 20.97 24.22 -6.79
N PRO A 436 19.72 23.69 -6.87
CA PRO A 436 18.70 23.88 -5.85
C PRO A 436 18.92 23.04 -4.58
N TRP A 437 19.81 22.05 -4.63
CA TRP A 437 20.11 21.18 -3.48
C TRP A 437 21.22 21.73 -2.58
N LEU A 438 21.85 22.81 -2.97
CA LEU A 438 22.80 23.53 -2.13
C LEU A 438 22.06 24.52 -1.23
N TYR A 439 22.53 24.64 -0.02
CA TYR A 439 21.99 25.56 0.97
C TYR A 439 22.65 26.95 0.84
N GLN A 440 21.81 27.99 0.91
CA GLN A 440 22.27 29.36 1.08
C GLN A 440 21.71 29.87 2.41
N ASP A 441 22.59 30.29 3.29
CA ASP A 441 22.21 30.81 4.61
C ASP A 441 21.38 32.09 4.47
N PRO A 442 20.10 32.11 4.92
CA PRO A 442 19.26 33.31 4.86
C PRO A 442 19.80 34.45 5.71
N ASP A 443 20.53 34.14 6.77
CA ASP A 443 21.17 35.16 7.65
C ASP A 443 22.40 35.81 6.99
N LEU A 444 22.94 35.17 5.94
CA LEU A 444 24.10 35.60 5.17
C LEU A 444 23.78 35.65 3.67
N PRO A 445 22.91 36.58 3.20
CA PRO A 445 22.38 36.56 1.83
C PRO A 445 23.44 36.73 0.74
N ASN A 446 24.62 37.23 1.08
CA ASN A 446 25.76 37.41 0.16
C ASN A 446 26.76 36.23 0.25
N SER A 447 26.52 35.23 1.06
CA SER A 447 27.37 34.04 1.13
C SER A 447 27.21 33.18 -0.12
N LEU A 448 28.24 32.42 -0.47
CA LEU A 448 28.12 31.40 -1.50
C LEU A 448 27.27 30.24 -0.99
N LYS A 449 26.52 29.61 -1.92
CA LYS A 449 25.85 28.35 -1.61
C LYS A 449 26.87 27.27 -1.30
N TYR A 450 26.54 26.37 -0.39
CA TYR A 450 27.38 25.25 0.02
C TYR A 450 26.55 23.99 0.29
N SER A 451 27.25 22.85 0.37
CA SER A 451 26.64 21.55 0.59
C SER A 451 26.36 21.30 2.06
N VAL A 452 25.14 20.88 2.38
CA VAL A 452 24.80 20.34 3.71
C VAL A 452 25.17 18.86 3.84
N LEU A 453 25.63 18.25 2.75
CA LEU A 453 26.09 16.87 2.69
C LEU A 453 27.54 16.81 2.17
N PRO A 454 28.54 17.30 2.89
CA PRO A 454 29.92 17.32 2.40
C PRO A 454 30.50 15.91 2.23
N GLN A 455 30.03 14.93 3.01
CA GLN A 455 30.47 13.53 2.95
C GLN A 455 29.29 12.58 3.14
N GLY A 456 29.47 11.30 2.74
CA GLY A 456 28.48 10.24 2.95
C GLY A 456 27.24 10.37 2.04
N GLY A 457 26.21 9.69 2.41
CA GLY A 457 24.89 9.69 1.75
C GLY A 457 23.77 9.87 2.78
N PHE A 458 22.58 9.38 2.45
CA PHE A 458 21.41 9.47 3.33
C PHE A 458 21.00 8.08 3.81
N TYR A 459 20.60 7.99 5.07
CA TYR A 459 19.95 6.83 5.68
C TYR A 459 18.70 7.29 6.40
N ASN A 460 17.56 7.17 5.75
CA ASN A 460 16.29 7.58 6.32
C ASN A 460 15.51 6.35 6.75
N GLU A 461 15.12 6.30 8.01
CA GLU A 461 14.40 5.18 8.58
C GLU A 461 13.05 5.61 9.14
N THR A 462 12.00 4.91 8.73
CA THR A 462 10.67 5.05 9.34
C THR A 462 10.23 3.71 9.91
N LYS A 463 9.94 3.71 11.21
CA LYS A 463 9.39 2.55 11.92
C LYS A 463 7.92 2.76 12.21
N TYR A 464 7.11 1.81 11.80
CA TYR A 464 5.70 1.72 12.11
C TYR A 464 5.47 0.56 13.07
N LYS A 465 4.73 0.80 14.13
CA LYS A 465 4.34 -0.23 15.10
C LYS A 465 2.87 -0.10 15.41
N MET A 466 2.12 -1.18 15.25
CA MET A 466 0.71 -1.26 15.60
C MET A 466 0.47 -2.37 16.61
N ASN A 467 -0.25 -2.02 17.67
CA ASN A 467 -0.84 -2.98 18.60
C ASN A 467 -2.36 -2.79 18.54
N SER A 468 -3.08 -3.86 18.30
CA SER A 468 -4.53 -3.81 18.31
C SER A 468 -5.07 -5.01 19.08
N TRP A 469 -6.13 -4.79 19.83
CA TRP A 469 -6.89 -5.87 20.41
C TRP A 469 -8.40 -5.63 20.25
N ASP A 470 -9.09 -6.71 19.99
CA ASP A 470 -10.51 -6.74 19.75
C ASP A 470 -11.17 -7.65 20.78
N PHE A 471 -12.29 -7.23 21.29
CA PHE A 471 -13.17 -8.02 22.14
C PHE A 471 -14.58 -7.96 21.60
N ARG A 472 -15.25 -9.12 21.45
CA ARG A 472 -16.62 -9.20 21.01
C ARG A 472 -17.38 -10.26 21.77
N ALA A 473 -18.55 -9.88 22.30
CA ALA A 473 -19.51 -10.79 22.92
C ALA A 473 -20.80 -10.78 22.10
N THR A 474 -21.33 -11.95 21.77
CA THR A 474 -22.52 -12.10 20.91
C THR A 474 -23.46 -13.16 21.41
N ALA A 475 -24.76 -12.97 21.12
CA ALA A 475 -25.82 -13.95 21.29
C ALA A 475 -26.54 -14.17 19.96
N SER A 476 -26.78 -15.42 19.60
CA SER A 476 -27.52 -15.81 18.39
C SER A 476 -28.63 -16.78 18.77
N TYR A 477 -29.86 -16.43 18.42
CA TYR A 477 -31.01 -17.28 18.59
C TYR A 477 -31.63 -17.59 17.24
N ASN A 478 -31.81 -18.90 16.93
CA ASN A 478 -32.39 -19.35 15.67
C ASN A 478 -33.46 -20.39 15.98
N ASP A 479 -34.67 -20.16 15.45
CA ASP A 479 -35.80 -21.03 15.67
C ASP A 479 -36.73 -21.07 14.46
N VAL A 480 -37.45 -22.20 14.33
CA VAL A 480 -38.54 -22.36 13.36
C VAL A 480 -39.78 -22.76 14.11
N PHE A 481 -40.83 -21.91 14.09
CA PHE A 481 -42.11 -22.13 14.73
C PHE A 481 -43.12 -22.63 13.69
N ASN A 482 -43.80 -23.71 14.03
CA ASN A 482 -44.86 -24.30 13.19
C ASN A 482 -44.45 -24.57 11.73
N ASP A 483 -43.19 -24.88 11.51
CA ASP A 483 -42.60 -25.12 10.18
C ASP A 483 -42.84 -24.00 9.15
N ARG A 484 -43.29 -22.84 9.60
CA ARG A 484 -43.67 -21.70 8.75
C ARG A 484 -42.97 -20.40 9.08
N HIS A 485 -42.63 -20.20 10.36
CA HIS A 485 -42.06 -18.96 10.84
C HIS A 485 -40.61 -19.17 11.22
N ILE A 486 -39.68 -18.64 10.42
CA ILE A 486 -38.26 -18.71 10.67
C ILE A 486 -37.83 -17.40 11.32
N VAL A 487 -37.28 -17.48 12.53
CA VAL A 487 -36.81 -16.34 13.32
C VAL A 487 -35.32 -16.50 13.59
N ASN A 488 -34.51 -15.52 13.17
CA ASN A 488 -33.09 -15.46 13.50
C ASN A 488 -32.81 -14.11 14.17
N LEU A 489 -32.36 -14.14 15.42
CA LEU A 489 -31.92 -12.98 16.17
C LEU A 489 -30.42 -13.08 16.42
N TYR A 490 -29.71 -12.00 16.20
CA TYR A 490 -28.28 -11.89 16.47
C TYR A 490 -27.97 -10.53 17.04
N GLY A 491 -27.20 -10.48 18.12
CA GLY A 491 -26.81 -9.20 18.70
C GLY A 491 -25.57 -9.35 19.56
N GLY A 492 -24.97 -8.22 19.89
CA GLY A 492 -23.77 -8.21 20.70
C GLY A 492 -23.15 -6.85 20.89
N MET A 493 -21.98 -6.89 21.51
CA MET A 493 -21.10 -5.74 21.69
C MET A 493 -19.70 -6.03 21.14
N GLU A 494 -19.03 -4.99 20.71
CA GLU A 494 -17.65 -5.05 20.20
C GLU A 494 -16.86 -3.87 20.74
N VAL A 495 -15.63 -4.14 21.17
CA VAL A 495 -14.66 -3.13 21.59
C VAL A 495 -13.39 -3.35 20.76
N ASN A 496 -12.93 -2.30 20.14
CA ASN A 496 -11.67 -2.31 19.36
C ASN A 496 -10.75 -1.21 19.91
N ASN A 497 -9.47 -1.54 20.10
CA ASN A 497 -8.47 -0.58 20.51
C ASN A 497 -7.21 -0.77 19.66
N ILE A 498 -6.84 0.28 18.94
CA ILE A 498 -5.66 0.30 18.07
C ILE A 498 -4.73 1.42 18.55
N VAL A 499 -3.48 1.06 18.74
CA VAL A 499 -2.40 1.99 19.03
C VAL A 499 -1.38 1.89 17.91
N ARG A 500 -1.20 2.97 17.16
CA ARG A 500 -0.15 3.10 16.15
C ARG A 500 0.90 4.06 16.64
N LYS A 501 2.16 3.67 16.48
CA LYS A 501 3.32 4.50 16.75
C LYS A 501 4.17 4.55 15.51
N GLN A 502 4.57 5.74 15.12
CA GLN A 502 5.50 5.97 14.04
C GLN A 502 6.69 6.76 14.60
N SER A 503 7.87 6.35 14.25
CA SER A 503 9.08 7.13 14.43
C SER A 503 9.79 7.25 13.10
N ALA A 504 10.17 8.46 12.73
CA ALA A 504 10.95 8.72 11.53
C ALA A 504 12.26 9.41 11.94
N TYR A 505 13.31 9.10 11.20
CA TYR A 505 14.64 9.60 11.40
C TYR A 505 15.31 9.81 10.04
N ASP A 506 15.77 11.02 9.78
CA ASP A 506 16.50 11.39 8.58
C ASP A 506 17.99 11.49 8.90
N GLY A 507 18.74 10.44 8.52
CA GLY A 507 20.19 10.37 8.69
C GLY A 507 20.89 10.96 7.48
N VAL A 508 21.69 12.00 7.72
CA VAL A 508 22.52 12.66 6.72
C VAL A 508 24.00 12.36 6.98
N GLY A 509 24.80 12.30 5.92
CA GLY A 509 26.26 12.09 6.04
C GLY A 509 26.66 10.66 6.40
N MET A 510 25.84 9.67 6.10
CA MET A 510 26.17 8.27 6.36
C MET A 510 27.24 7.80 5.39
N GLN A 511 28.42 7.46 5.89
CA GLN A 511 29.54 6.92 5.13
C GLN A 511 29.45 5.37 5.12
N TYR A 512 28.84 4.84 4.08
CA TYR A 512 28.59 3.41 3.94
C TYR A 512 29.90 2.62 3.73
N ASP A 513 30.80 3.17 2.93
CA ASP A 513 32.14 2.56 2.64
C ASP A 513 33.05 2.53 3.89
N MET A 514 32.74 3.37 4.92
CA MET A 514 33.46 3.43 6.20
C MET A 514 32.77 2.62 7.30
N GLY A 515 31.87 1.70 6.95
CA GLY A 515 31.17 0.88 7.94
C GLY A 515 30.01 1.59 8.64
N TYR A 516 29.27 2.39 7.93
CA TYR A 516 28.11 3.15 8.44
C TYR A 516 28.48 4.23 9.46
N LEU A 517 29.61 4.89 9.26
CA LEU A 517 30.05 5.99 10.12
C LEU A 517 29.31 7.28 9.75
N PRO A 518 28.51 7.91 10.66
CA PRO A 518 27.84 9.17 10.37
C PRO A 518 28.85 10.34 10.40
N SER A 519 28.66 11.29 9.48
CA SER A 519 29.39 12.55 9.42
C SER A 519 28.40 13.70 9.33
N TYR A 520 28.25 14.43 10.44
CA TYR A 520 27.26 15.50 10.54
C TYR A 520 27.86 16.84 10.13
N ASP A 521 27.05 17.62 9.37
CA ASP A 521 27.26 19.04 9.16
C ASP A 521 26.14 19.84 9.87
N TYR A 522 26.50 20.85 10.67
CA TYR A 522 25.51 21.61 11.44
C TYR A 522 24.55 22.41 10.55
N HIS A 523 24.98 22.77 9.34
CA HIS A 523 24.13 23.51 8.39
C HIS A 523 22.91 22.69 7.94
N TYR A 524 23.02 21.37 7.92
CA TYR A 524 21.84 20.52 7.67
C TYR A 524 20.76 20.73 8.71
N PHE A 525 21.13 20.82 9.99
CA PHE A 525 20.16 21.03 11.06
C PHE A 525 19.63 22.46 11.04
N LYS A 526 20.47 23.45 10.71
CA LYS A 526 20.03 24.84 10.53
C LYS A 526 19.01 24.93 9.41
N GLN A 527 19.31 24.39 8.23
CA GLN A 527 18.38 24.35 7.09
C GLN A 527 17.08 23.63 7.45
N ALA A 528 17.15 22.46 8.11
CA ALA A 528 15.98 21.72 8.49
C ALA A 528 15.03 22.51 9.41
N VAL A 529 15.59 23.30 10.33
CA VAL A 529 14.80 24.18 11.22
C VAL A 529 14.17 25.34 10.42
N GLU A 530 14.92 25.96 9.54
CA GLU A 530 14.46 27.09 8.71
C GLU A 530 13.35 26.68 7.73
N ASP A 531 13.49 25.53 7.09
CA ASP A 531 12.52 24.96 6.16
C ASP A 531 11.31 24.34 6.89
N GLY A 532 11.32 24.28 8.23
CA GLY A 532 10.30 23.61 9.03
C GLY A 532 10.26 22.09 8.84
N ASN A 533 11.33 21.50 8.33
CA ASN A 533 11.47 20.07 8.14
C ASN A 533 11.96 19.40 9.43
N LEU A 534 11.30 18.33 9.81
CA LEU A 534 11.64 17.58 11.00
C LEU A 534 12.51 16.40 10.62
N TYR A 535 13.82 16.47 10.94
CA TYR A 535 14.77 15.35 10.75
C TYR A 535 14.55 14.19 11.74
N TYR A 536 13.69 14.40 12.74
CA TYR A 536 13.29 13.41 13.73
C TYR A 536 11.83 13.63 14.09
N GLN A 537 11.01 12.57 13.97
CA GLN A 537 9.58 12.66 14.22
C GLN A 537 9.06 11.49 15.04
N LEU A 538 8.15 11.79 15.95
CA LEU A 538 7.35 10.80 16.66
C LEU A 538 5.87 11.12 16.46
N SER A 539 5.11 10.12 16.02
CA SER A 539 3.67 10.23 15.89
C SER A 539 2.99 9.04 16.56
N ASN A 540 1.99 9.34 17.37
CA ASN A 540 1.18 8.33 18.04
C ASN A 540 -0.29 8.55 17.68
N SER A 541 -0.96 7.49 17.25
CA SER A 541 -2.39 7.50 16.96
C SER A 541 -3.10 6.45 17.80
N TYR A 542 -4.21 6.85 18.41
CA TYR A 542 -5.03 6.00 19.27
C TYR A 542 -6.45 5.97 18.73
N MET A 543 -6.93 4.78 18.35
CA MET A 543 -8.32 4.58 17.95
C MET A 543 -8.98 3.60 18.93
N ARG A 544 -10.09 4.02 19.51
CA ARG A 544 -10.89 3.24 20.44
C ARG A 544 -12.34 3.34 20.02
N ASP A 545 -12.89 2.21 19.66
CA ASP A 545 -14.28 2.11 19.21
C ASP A 545 -15.03 1.15 20.11
N VAL A 546 -16.25 1.54 20.44
CA VAL A 546 -17.23 0.68 21.16
C VAL A 546 -18.51 0.67 20.35
N SER A 547 -19.09 -0.50 20.17
CA SER A 547 -20.34 -0.64 19.45
C SER A 547 -21.25 -1.69 20.03
N PHE A 548 -22.55 -1.44 19.90
CA PHE A 548 -23.63 -2.37 20.17
C PHE A 548 -24.38 -2.61 18.86
N PHE A 549 -24.69 -3.85 18.55
CA PHE A 549 -25.35 -4.18 17.29
C PHE A 549 -26.39 -5.27 17.47
N GLY A 550 -27.38 -5.26 16.58
CA GLY A 550 -28.42 -6.27 16.54
C GLY A 550 -28.97 -6.47 15.14
N THR A 551 -29.35 -7.71 14.85
CA THR A 551 -30.03 -8.09 13.63
C THR A 551 -31.20 -8.99 13.98
N ALA A 552 -32.37 -8.67 13.42
CA ALA A 552 -33.54 -9.49 13.48
C ALA A 552 -33.98 -9.87 12.07
N ASN A 553 -34.06 -11.16 11.81
CA ASN A 553 -34.54 -11.68 10.54
C ASN A 553 -35.76 -12.57 10.81
N TYR A 554 -36.86 -12.26 10.09
CA TYR A 554 -38.08 -13.06 10.11
C TYR A 554 -38.41 -13.50 8.69
N SER A 555 -38.78 -14.76 8.54
CA SER A 555 -39.30 -15.24 7.26
C SER A 555 -40.53 -16.12 7.44
N TRP A 556 -41.50 -15.89 6.54
CA TRP A 556 -42.73 -16.69 6.49
C TRP A 556 -42.63 -17.70 5.31
N LYS A 557 -42.59 -18.96 5.66
CA LYS A 557 -42.51 -20.11 4.72
C LYS A 557 -41.34 -20.03 3.71
N GLY A 558 -40.29 -19.24 3.97
CA GLY A 558 -39.24 -18.99 2.99
C GLY A 558 -39.63 -18.08 1.83
N ARG A 559 -40.90 -17.66 1.72
CA ARG A 559 -41.44 -16.83 0.62
C ARG A 559 -41.16 -15.33 0.85
N TYR A 560 -41.51 -14.85 2.01
CA TYR A 560 -41.32 -13.45 2.41
C TYR A 560 -40.31 -13.42 3.54
N ALA A 561 -39.31 -12.58 3.42
CA ALA A 561 -38.39 -12.34 4.51
C ALA A 561 -38.23 -10.83 4.77
N ALA A 562 -38.22 -10.46 6.04
CA ALA A 562 -37.92 -9.10 6.50
C ALA A 562 -36.66 -9.15 7.38
N ASN A 563 -35.79 -8.18 7.19
CA ASN A 563 -34.54 -8.09 7.94
C ASN A 563 -34.39 -6.66 8.47
N PHE A 564 -34.07 -6.54 9.76
CA PHE A 564 -33.73 -5.30 10.42
C PHE A 564 -32.36 -5.45 11.06
N THR A 565 -31.43 -4.56 10.73
CA THR A 565 -30.10 -4.49 11.34
C THR A 565 -29.90 -3.11 11.91
N THR A 566 -29.37 -3.02 13.13
CA THR A 566 -28.99 -1.76 13.75
C THR A 566 -27.63 -1.89 14.41
N ARG A 567 -26.85 -0.79 14.39
CA ARG A 567 -25.60 -0.66 15.11
C ARG A 567 -25.51 0.74 15.70
N TYR A 568 -25.11 0.82 16.95
CA TYR A 568 -24.83 2.06 17.65
C TYR A 568 -23.37 2.06 18.07
N GLU A 569 -22.57 2.93 17.45
CA GLU A 569 -21.12 2.96 17.67
C GLU A 569 -20.61 4.33 18.07
N GLY A 570 -19.57 4.33 18.93
CA GLY A 570 -18.85 5.52 19.35
C GLY A 570 -17.35 5.37 19.15
N SER A 571 -16.69 6.47 18.80
CA SER A 571 -15.25 6.54 18.55
C SER A 571 -14.60 7.72 19.27
N ASN A 572 -13.37 7.52 19.77
CA ASN A 572 -12.60 8.61 20.36
C ASN A 572 -12.02 9.59 19.33
N ARG A 573 -12.09 9.27 18.04
CA ARG A 573 -11.58 10.13 16.94
C ARG A 573 -12.56 11.27 16.60
N LEU A 574 -13.77 11.22 17.09
CA LEU A 574 -14.83 12.20 16.83
C LEU A 574 -14.95 13.25 17.93
N GLY A 575 -15.73 14.28 17.67
CA GLY A 575 -15.97 15.40 18.59
C GLY A 575 -16.47 14.96 19.97
N LYS A 576 -16.31 15.83 20.96
CA LYS A 576 -16.69 15.53 22.36
C LYS A 576 -18.20 15.52 22.60
N ALA A 577 -18.99 16.18 21.74
CA ALA A 577 -20.43 16.16 21.84
C ALA A 577 -20.97 14.73 21.66
N ARG A 578 -21.93 14.33 22.50
CA ARG A 578 -22.51 12.97 22.45
C ARG A 578 -23.15 12.68 21.09
N SER A 579 -23.85 13.64 20.52
CA SER A 579 -24.48 13.55 19.20
C SER A 579 -23.49 13.40 18.05
N ALA A 580 -22.28 13.96 18.19
CA ALA A 580 -21.21 13.86 17.21
C ALA A 580 -20.43 12.53 17.33
N ARG A 581 -20.21 12.07 18.58
CA ARG A 581 -19.38 10.90 18.87
C ARG A 581 -20.06 9.58 18.59
N TRP A 582 -21.39 9.52 18.73
CA TRP A 582 -22.17 8.31 18.61
C TRP A 582 -23.05 8.33 17.37
N LEU A 583 -22.93 7.30 16.53
CA LEU A 583 -23.71 7.15 15.31
C LEU A 583 -24.61 5.92 15.42
N PRO A 584 -25.94 6.09 15.31
CA PRO A 584 -26.83 4.99 14.98
C PRO A 584 -26.81 4.75 13.46
N THR A 585 -26.47 3.55 13.05
CA THR A 585 -26.65 3.05 11.68
C THR A 585 -27.72 1.98 11.68
N TRP A 586 -28.51 1.89 10.62
CA TRP A 586 -29.57 0.91 10.54
C TRP A 586 -29.89 0.54 9.09
N ASN A 587 -30.45 -0.64 8.91
CA ASN A 587 -30.96 -1.13 7.64
C ASN A 587 -32.31 -1.84 7.84
N VAL A 588 -33.26 -1.55 6.98
CA VAL A 588 -34.50 -2.32 6.80
C VAL A 588 -34.52 -2.89 5.41
N SER A 589 -34.79 -4.18 5.28
CA SER A 589 -34.84 -4.81 3.97
C SER A 589 -35.86 -5.93 3.90
N GLY A 590 -36.41 -6.13 2.73
CA GLY A 590 -37.39 -7.15 2.43
C GLY A 590 -36.97 -8.02 1.23
N VAL A 591 -37.37 -9.28 1.27
CA VAL A 591 -37.17 -10.26 0.20
C VAL A 591 -38.49 -10.93 -0.11
N TRP A 592 -38.84 -10.99 -1.38
CA TRP A 592 -39.90 -11.83 -1.88
C TRP A 592 -39.34 -12.86 -2.83
N ASN A 593 -39.37 -14.12 -2.42
CA ASN A 593 -38.98 -15.27 -3.22
C ASN A 593 -40.16 -15.69 -4.08
N VAL A 594 -40.34 -15.03 -5.22
CA VAL A 594 -41.49 -15.23 -6.14
C VAL A 594 -41.56 -16.67 -6.62
N HIS A 595 -40.41 -17.31 -6.80
CA HIS A 595 -40.32 -18.70 -7.24
C HIS A 595 -40.88 -19.71 -6.24
N GLU A 596 -41.10 -19.35 -4.98
CA GLU A 596 -41.78 -20.19 -3.97
C GLU A 596 -43.31 -20.01 -3.98
N GLU A 597 -43.83 -19.14 -4.81
CA GLU A 597 -45.28 -18.96 -4.93
C GLU A 597 -45.91 -20.07 -5.77
N PRO A 598 -47.07 -20.65 -5.35
CA PRO A 598 -47.73 -21.75 -6.09
C PRO A 598 -48.07 -21.40 -7.55
N TRP A 599 -48.53 -20.16 -7.78
CA TRP A 599 -48.84 -19.71 -9.12
C TRP A 599 -47.63 -19.60 -10.03
N PHE A 600 -46.47 -19.17 -9.49
CA PHE A 600 -45.24 -19.07 -10.27
C PHE A 600 -44.72 -20.46 -10.65
N GLN A 601 -44.73 -21.40 -9.70
CA GLN A 601 -44.34 -22.79 -9.94
C GLN A 601 -45.21 -23.47 -11.01
N GLN A 602 -46.52 -23.17 -11.03
CA GLN A 602 -47.43 -23.73 -12.05
C GLN A 602 -47.19 -23.13 -13.44
N THR A 603 -46.91 -21.82 -13.51
CA THR A 603 -46.84 -21.09 -14.80
C THR A 603 -45.45 -21.17 -15.41
N PHE A 604 -44.37 -21.09 -14.62
CA PHE A 604 -43.01 -20.89 -15.10
C PHE A 604 -42.03 -22.05 -14.84
N LYS A 605 -42.54 -23.20 -14.32
CA LYS A 605 -41.74 -24.36 -13.88
C LYS A 605 -40.68 -24.81 -14.92
N ASN A 606 -40.94 -24.68 -16.19
CA ASN A 606 -40.05 -25.14 -17.25
C ASN A 606 -39.17 -24.03 -17.85
N SER A 607 -39.45 -22.77 -17.52
CA SER A 607 -38.78 -21.62 -18.13
C SER A 607 -37.93 -20.82 -17.15
N LEU A 608 -38.31 -20.72 -15.87
CA LEU A 608 -37.65 -19.92 -14.83
C LEU A 608 -37.62 -20.70 -13.53
N THR A 609 -36.44 -21.08 -13.11
CA THR A 609 -36.23 -21.86 -11.86
C THR A 609 -36.11 -20.98 -10.62
N HIS A 610 -35.78 -19.69 -10.80
CA HIS A 610 -35.52 -18.78 -9.68
C HIS A 610 -35.91 -17.34 -10.01
N ALA A 611 -36.73 -16.74 -9.15
CA ALA A 611 -37.11 -15.33 -9.21
C ALA A 611 -37.23 -14.77 -7.80
N THR A 612 -36.50 -13.68 -7.50
CA THR A 612 -36.49 -13.04 -6.19
C THR A 612 -36.48 -11.52 -6.36
N LEU A 613 -37.35 -10.84 -5.66
CA LEU A 613 -37.36 -9.38 -5.54
C LEU A 613 -36.79 -8.99 -4.18
N ARG A 614 -35.93 -7.99 -4.16
CA ARG A 614 -35.31 -7.47 -2.95
C ARG A 614 -35.38 -5.96 -2.93
N ALA A 615 -35.69 -5.40 -1.75
CA ALA A 615 -35.64 -3.97 -1.50
C ALA A 615 -34.95 -3.72 -0.17
N SER A 616 -34.12 -2.68 -0.11
CA SER A 616 -33.45 -2.29 1.14
C SER A 616 -33.34 -0.78 1.23
N TYR A 617 -33.45 -0.27 2.45
CA TYR A 617 -33.18 1.11 2.79
C TYR A 617 -32.28 1.15 4.02
N SER A 618 -31.19 1.92 3.96
CA SER A 618 -30.19 1.96 5.02
C SER A 618 -29.66 3.35 5.27
N LEU A 619 -29.38 3.62 6.55
CA LEU A 619 -28.57 4.74 7.00
C LEU A 619 -27.17 4.20 7.33
N THR A 620 -26.17 4.65 6.59
CA THR A 620 -24.77 4.32 6.78
C THR A 620 -23.97 5.59 7.06
N GLY A 621 -22.73 5.48 7.48
CA GLY A 621 -21.85 6.62 7.63
C GLY A 621 -20.41 6.22 7.54
N ASP A 622 -19.50 7.19 7.38
CA ASP A 622 -18.04 6.97 7.39
C ASP A 622 -17.37 7.88 8.41
N LYS A 623 -16.21 7.47 8.90
CA LYS A 623 -15.39 8.28 9.79
C LYS A 623 -14.53 9.22 8.96
N PRO A 624 -14.55 10.54 9.24
CA PRO A 624 -13.67 11.44 8.53
C PRO A 624 -12.21 11.10 8.79
N ALA A 625 -11.37 11.27 7.79
CA ALA A 625 -9.92 11.08 7.91
C ALA A 625 -9.29 12.12 8.86
N ILE A 626 -9.90 13.30 8.95
CA ILE A 626 -9.43 14.40 9.80
C ILE A 626 -9.92 14.16 11.24
N THR A 627 -9.00 14.28 12.20
CA THR A 627 -9.27 14.06 13.63
C THR A 627 -8.83 15.28 14.45
N ASN A 628 -9.55 16.38 14.32
CA ASN A 628 -9.30 17.58 15.13
C ASN A 628 -10.25 17.67 16.35
N SER A 629 -10.48 16.57 17.03
CA SER A 629 -11.29 16.54 18.25
C SER A 629 -10.61 17.20 19.47
N GLN A 630 -9.33 17.59 19.32
CA GLN A 630 -8.55 18.26 20.36
C GLN A 630 -7.90 19.53 19.81
N VAL A 631 -7.64 20.49 20.71
CA VAL A 631 -6.86 21.69 20.37
C VAL A 631 -5.40 21.27 20.12
N ILE A 632 -4.84 21.69 19.00
CA ILE A 632 -3.41 21.54 18.71
C ILE A 632 -2.72 22.86 19.00
N ILE A 633 -1.83 22.84 19.99
CA ILE A 633 -1.01 23.98 20.37
C ILE A 633 0.40 23.71 19.87
N ARG A 634 1.00 24.69 19.20
CA ARG A 634 2.38 24.63 18.71
C ARG A 634 3.20 25.75 19.36
N SER A 635 4.49 25.49 19.54
CA SER A 635 5.45 26.53 19.88
C SER A 635 5.77 27.39 18.67
N THR A 636 6.06 28.64 18.89
CA THR A 636 6.56 29.60 17.90
C THR A 636 7.52 30.55 18.56
N ASN A 637 8.37 31.17 17.78
CA ASN A 637 9.18 32.28 18.24
C ASN A 637 8.38 33.57 18.02
N ILE A 638 8.28 34.38 19.06
CA ILE A 638 7.63 35.68 18.99
C ILE A 638 8.60 36.63 18.28
N TRP A 639 8.17 37.16 17.13
CA TRP A 639 8.94 38.17 16.45
C TRP A 639 8.92 39.47 17.27
N ARG A 640 10.10 39.97 17.65
CA ARG A 640 10.28 41.26 18.29
C ARG A 640 11.35 42.01 17.56
N PRO A 641 11.04 43.20 16.99
CA PRO A 641 12.07 44.05 16.41
C PRO A 641 13.08 44.42 17.48
N PHE A 642 14.35 44.31 17.17
CA PHE A 642 15.48 44.65 18.06
C PHE A 642 15.71 43.70 19.27
N ALA A 643 15.06 42.55 19.35
CA ALA A 643 15.38 41.56 20.39
C ALA A 643 16.57 40.71 19.94
N VAL A 644 17.58 40.60 20.78
CA VAL A 644 18.73 39.71 20.57
C VAL A 644 18.33 38.26 20.87
N ASP A 645 17.43 38.07 21.85
CA ASP A 645 16.95 36.76 22.26
C ASP A 645 15.50 36.58 21.78
N GLN A 646 15.24 35.44 21.15
CA GLN A 646 13.90 35.05 20.73
C GLN A 646 13.17 34.35 21.89
N GLU A 647 12.03 34.89 22.28
CA GLU A 647 11.16 34.25 23.27
C GLU A 647 10.27 33.19 22.62
N SER A 648 10.17 32.03 23.25
CA SER A 648 9.22 31.01 22.84
C SER A 648 7.79 31.41 23.20
N GLY A 649 6.93 31.38 22.21
CA GLY A 649 5.48 31.56 22.38
C GLY A 649 4.72 30.28 22.08
N LEU A 650 3.45 30.27 22.46
CA LEU A 650 2.52 29.20 22.13
C LEU A 650 1.37 29.78 21.31
N TYR A 651 0.97 29.11 20.25
CA TYR A 651 -0.21 29.44 19.50
C TYR A 651 -1.08 28.24 19.21
N ILE A 652 -2.38 28.46 19.08
CA ILE A 652 -3.32 27.43 18.71
C ILE A 652 -3.25 27.26 17.19
N SER A 653 -2.67 26.16 16.74
CA SER A 653 -2.55 25.79 15.33
C SER A 653 -3.89 25.29 14.76
N GLN A 654 -4.66 24.57 15.58
CA GLN A 654 -5.99 24.07 15.22
C GLN A 654 -6.92 24.09 16.44
N PHE A 655 -8.10 24.61 16.23
CA PHE A 655 -9.16 24.56 17.26
C PHE A 655 -9.81 23.18 17.28
N ALA A 656 -10.24 22.76 18.49
CA ALA A 656 -11.03 21.55 18.61
C ALA A 656 -12.39 21.70 17.94
N ASN A 657 -12.74 20.78 17.06
CA ASN A 657 -14.10 20.67 16.54
C ASN A 657 -14.91 19.72 17.45
N LYS A 658 -15.75 20.30 18.30
CA LYS A 658 -16.60 19.53 19.22
C LYS A 658 -17.69 18.75 18.51
N ASP A 659 -18.08 19.20 17.33
CA ASP A 659 -19.18 18.68 16.52
C ASP A 659 -18.69 17.81 15.36
N LEU A 660 -17.38 17.49 15.33
CA LEU A 660 -16.83 16.58 14.34
C LEU A 660 -17.55 15.22 14.43
N THR A 661 -18.30 14.89 13.40
CA THR A 661 -19.16 13.71 13.35
C THR A 661 -18.87 12.88 12.11
N TYR A 662 -19.57 11.80 11.97
CA TYR A 662 -19.53 10.92 10.82
C TYR A 662 -20.08 11.61 9.56
N GLU A 663 -19.53 11.29 8.41
CA GLU A 663 -20.14 11.49 7.10
C GLU A 663 -21.33 10.51 6.97
N LYS A 664 -22.52 11.01 6.60
CA LYS A 664 -23.75 10.20 6.54
C LYS A 664 -24.23 10.02 5.12
#